data_76dd0896ea641bae1d68761f50a55039
#
_entry.id   76dd0896ea641bae1d68761f50a55039
#
_cell.length_a   1.000
_cell.length_b   1.000
_cell.length_c   1.000
_cell.angle_alpha   90.00
_cell.angle_beta   90.00
_cell.angle_gamma   90.00
#
_symmetry.space_group_name_H-M   'P 1'
#
loop_
_entity.id
_entity.type
_entity.pdbx_description
1 polymer ?
#
loop_
_entity_poly.entity_id
_entity_poly.type
_entity_poly.pdbx_seq_one_letter_code
_entity_poly.pdbx_strand_id
1 'polypeptide(L)'
;MNGLDIEPAGLQTIMVTLGQNTPTIAYTATLAGQPVSVAWSVDRGDLGSAVAGPASSTIVTPTGGTGGMLTVSARLGTTTIKRQVFIQLDGGTQNGASMNPLEQQQTATTVAQLGQGGGIGGVGGEGLGGAVDASTLTALATPAGNGSVQMLSFLYPYDATVWPRGMLAPLLMWNWSQGDADAIQIELLTTSGSYHWKGTFAKPAVLGMTGAPTTKFIRSPIPQDVWATATNTAGGSTPNGKPDQLTVKLTVAIGGQGFGPVSQTWSVAAARLTGTVYYNSYGTQLVQNWSNIQDTAGHYIGAAILGIRSGDTGPHLVVGATSAPTDDSGCRVCHVVSSRGRYLIAQAEQPAAPNLDVTSFLYDLNDANPQATATQFTTNGTFAWAAMLSDASYAYTNVIEPSSTNPAISATTSALYAFGAPPGSGVLAAISTGLPTGVGAGYPSFAPDDQYLAYVDATGTGTNTQNCPMNVAAYDAATQTFSNVKTIYTPPMGTRAGYPAFLPDDSGVLFEQEVRNNGSDTVMVTRSGERSQIEWLKLGVSPMPVVLRNLVGIGASGSYLPTGGNQHGLDNTGIEAGYDDTTLDYEPTVLPIVAGGYAWVVFTSRRLYGNQCVTEPWASVPTAYNLADPSQAPTKKLWVAAIDLNAPAGSDPSHPAFYLPAQELDAGNSRGFWVLDPCKTDGTSCASGDQCCNGYCQPDPTMPASLVCSNTAMCSNVQEKCTTPADCCDTTNTCTNGFCAGIPIQ
;
A
#
# COMPACT_ATOMS: atom_id res chain seq x y z
N MET A 1 30.31 30.78 -27.55
CA MET A 1 31.55 30.41 -26.83
C MET A 1 31.75 28.91 -27.06
N ASN A 2 32.43 28.58 -28.15
CA ASN A 2 32.76 27.17 -28.42
C ASN A 2 34.10 26.88 -27.74
N GLY A 3 34.11 26.03 -26.77
CA GLY A 3 35.34 25.59 -26.15
C GLY A 3 35.31 25.17 -24.69
N LEU A 4 34.18 25.31 -23.97
CA LEU A 4 34.07 24.68 -22.64
C LEU A 4 33.89 23.17 -22.83
N ASP A 5 34.70 22.37 -22.16
CA ASP A 5 34.58 20.89 -22.18
C ASP A 5 34.90 20.29 -20.81
N ILE A 6 34.51 19.04 -20.62
CA ILE A 6 34.73 18.25 -19.40
C ILE A 6 35.35 16.90 -19.79
N GLU A 7 36.48 16.59 -19.17
CA GLU A 7 37.15 15.31 -19.32
C GLU A 7 37.10 14.49 -18.00
N PRO A 8 36.89 13.17 -18.07
CA PRO A 8 36.83 12.35 -19.28
C PRO A 8 35.51 12.56 -20.07
N ALA A 9 35.65 12.49 -21.39
CA ALA A 9 34.50 12.55 -22.31
C ALA A 9 33.69 11.25 -22.30
N GLY A 10 32.42 11.34 -22.68
CA GLY A 10 31.54 10.19 -22.81
C GLY A 10 31.00 9.64 -21.48
N LEU A 11 30.22 8.57 -21.59
CA LEU A 11 29.66 7.86 -20.43
C LEU A 11 30.76 7.14 -19.67
N GLN A 12 30.84 7.39 -18.39
CA GLN A 12 31.71 6.66 -17.46
C GLN A 12 30.88 5.67 -16.65
N THR A 13 31.50 4.55 -16.27
CA THR A 13 30.87 3.55 -15.40
C THR A 13 31.68 3.39 -14.11
N ILE A 14 31.00 3.43 -12.98
CA ILE A 14 31.58 3.14 -11.66
C ILE A 14 30.91 1.87 -11.14
N MET A 15 31.67 0.79 -10.93
CA MET A 15 31.19 -0.39 -10.22
C MET A 15 31.46 -0.23 -8.73
N VAL A 16 30.40 -0.28 -7.94
CA VAL A 16 30.44 -0.21 -6.48
C VAL A 16 30.09 -1.58 -5.92
N THR A 17 31.03 -2.20 -5.22
CA THR A 17 30.76 -3.44 -4.47
C THR A 17 30.34 -3.08 -3.06
N LEU A 18 29.16 -3.51 -2.62
CA LEU A 18 28.65 -3.19 -1.29
C LEU A 18 29.59 -3.72 -0.20
N GLY A 19 29.85 -2.89 0.81
CA GLY A 19 30.79 -3.21 1.88
C GLY A 19 32.27 -3.01 1.55
N GLN A 20 32.61 -2.53 0.35
CA GLN A 20 33.97 -2.20 -0.07
C GLN A 20 34.14 -0.67 -0.21
N ASN A 21 35.40 -0.23 -0.35
CA ASN A 21 35.69 1.19 -0.62
C ASN A 21 35.05 1.62 -1.94
N THR A 22 34.31 2.73 -1.91
CA THR A 22 33.61 3.26 -3.07
C THR A 22 34.60 3.90 -4.07
N PRO A 23 34.69 3.41 -5.30
CA PRO A 23 35.50 4.02 -6.34
C PRO A 23 34.98 5.40 -6.71
N THR A 24 35.87 6.27 -7.18
CA THR A 24 35.57 7.67 -7.58
C THR A 24 36.04 7.98 -8.99
N ILE A 25 35.47 9.01 -9.61
CA ILE A 25 35.92 9.52 -10.89
C ILE A 25 36.23 11.01 -10.74
N ALA A 26 37.41 11.41 -11.21
CA ALA A 26 37.78 12.82 -11.30
C ALA A 26 37.40 13.41 -12.66
N TYR A 27 36.80 14.60 -12.66
CA TYR A 27 36.49 15.37 -13.84
C TYR A 27 37.28 16.68 -13.84
N THR A 28 37.71 17.12 -15.03
CA THR A 28 38.40 18.40 -15.22
C THR A 28 37.69 19.21 -16.29
N ALA A 29 37.42 20.48 -16.01
CA ALA A 29 36.86 21.44 -16.97
C ALA A 29 37.94 22.20 -17.68
N THR A 30 37.82 22.34 -19.01
CA THR A 30 38.73 23.10 -19.85
C THR A 30 37.96 24.10 -20.73
N LEU A 31 38.55 25.24 -20.99
CA LEU A 31 38.09 26.20 -22.00
C LEU A 31 39.18 26.35 -23.05
N ALA A 32 38.86 25.99 -24.30
CA ALA A 32 39.82 25.93 -25.39
C ALA A 32 41.11 25.14 -25.02
N GLY A 33 40.95 24.03 -24.31
CA GLY A 33 42.02 23.12 -23.88
C GLY A 33 42.82 23.58 -22.65
N GLN A 34 42.51 24.72 -22.04
CA GLN A 34 43.14 25.18 -20.80
C GLN A 34 42.20 24.95 -19.59
N PRO A 35 42.71 24.49 -18.44
CA PRO A 35 41.90 24.34 -17.23
C PRO A 35 41.19 25.65 -16.86
N VAL A 36 39.87 25.54 -16.56
CA VAL A 36 39.04 26.68 -16.20
C VAL A 36 38.24 26.40 -14.95
N SER A 37 38.11 27.38 -14.08
CA SER A 37 37.27 27.28 -12.88
C SER A 37 35.80 27.33 -13.25
N VAL A 38 35.03 26.35 -12.78
CA VAL A 38 33.61 26.20 -13.04
C VAL A 38 32.83 25.85 -11.76
N ALA A 39 31.52 26.05 -11.78
CA ALA A 39 30.64 25.52 -10.73
C ALA A 39 30.24 24.09 -11.09
N TRP A 40 30.54 23.14 -10.19
CA TRP A 40 30.21 21.74 -10.33
C TRP A 40 28.90 21.39 -9.59
N SER A 41 28.09 20.55 -10.19
CA SER A 41 26.87 20.00 -9.56
C SER A 41 26.55 18.62 -10.10
N VAL A 42 25.70 17.88 -9.37
CA VAL A 42 25.09 16.62 -9.81
C VAL A 42 23.57 16.77 -9.76
N ASP A 43 22.86 16.04 -10.62
CA ASP A 43 21.39 16.02 -10.66
C ASP A 43 20.77 15.08 -9.63
N ARG A 44 21.51 14.09 -9.15
CA ARG A 44 21.04 13.01 -8.28
C ARG A 44 21.94 12.85 -7.05
N GLY A 45 21.69 13.65 -6.01
CA GLY A 45 22.43 13.56 -4.75
C GLY A 45 22.27 12.23 -4.01
N ASP A 46 21.22 11.48 -4.28
CA ASP A 46 21.00 10.13 -3.77
C ASP A 46 21.92 9.07 -4.42
N LEU A 47 22.43 9.34 -5.63
CA LEU A 47 23.39 8.48 -6.32
C LEU A 47 24.82 8.82 -6.01
N GLY A 48 25.13 10.10 -5.85
CA GLY A 48 26.51 10.54 -5.64
C GLY A 48 26.64 12.03 -5.39
N SER A 49 27.85 12.46 -5.09
CA SER A 49 28.20 13.85 -4.89
C SER A 49 29.37 14.26 -5.78
N ALA A 50 29.45 15.55 -6.14
CA ALA A 50 30.58 16.16 -6.78
C ALA A 50 31.27 17.10 -5.77
N VAL A 51 32.37 16.67 -5.19
CA VAL A 51 33.13 17.49 -4.24
C VAL A 51 34.05 18.43 -5.02
N ALA A 52 33.96 19.74 -4.76
CA ALA A 52 34.82 20.70 -5.38
C ALA A 52 36.29 20.40 -5.00
N GLY A 53 37.08 20.07 -6.01
CA GLY A 53 38.54 20.03 -5.96
C GLY A 53 39.13 21.43 -6.19
N PRO A 54 40.37 21.54 -6.65
CA PRO A 54 40.85 22.78 -7.30
C PRO A 54 39.77 23.24 -8.30
N ALA A 55 39.55 24.54 -8.39
CA ALA A 55 38.36 25.11 -9.05
C ALA A 55 38.09 24.63 -10.49
N SER A 56 39.07 24.04 -11.18
CA SER A 56 38.91 23.42 -12.50
C SER A 56 38.58 21.93 -12.48
N SER A 57 38.52 21.27 -11.32
CA SER A 57 38.26 19.83 -11.19
C SER A 57 37.25 19.49 -10.09
N THR A 58 36.63 18.31 -10.20
CA THR A 58 35.79 17.72 -9.16
C THR A 58 36.04 16.23 -9.06
N ILE A 59 35.71 15.66 -7.92
CA ILE A 59 35.68 14.21 -7.70
C ILE A 59 34.24 13.81 -7.50
N VAL A 60 33.75 12.93 -8.36
CA VAL A 60 32.44 12.31 -8.23
C VAL A 60 32.59 11.06 -7.41
N THR A 61 31.84 11.02 -6.29
CA THR A 61 31.83 9.90 -5.33
C THR A 61 30.41 9.36 -5.22
N PRO A 62 30.16 8.10 -5.61
CA PRO A 62 28.88 7.43 -5.37
C PRO A 62 28.53 7.36 -3.89
N THR A 63 27.24 7.40 -3.54
CA THR A 63 26.77 7.21 -2.16
C THR A 63 26.98 5.78 -1.67
N GLY A 64 27.08 4.81 -2.59
CA GLY A 64 27.27 3.40 -2.28
C GLY A 64 25.98 2.63 -1.97
N GLY A 65 24.84 3.31 -1.87
CA GLY A 65 23.56 2.67 -1.51
C GLY A 65 22.53 2.61 -2.63
N THR A 66 22.79 3.28 -3.76
CA THR A 66 21.85 3.35 -4.91
C THR A 66 22.63 3.36 -6.21
N GLY A 67 22.23 2.55 -7.17
CA GLY A 67 22.77 2.54 -8.54
C GLY A 67 21.88 3.33 -9.50
N GLY A 68 22.41 3.61 -10.69
CA GLY A 68 21.69 4.30 -11.75
C GLY A 68 22.49 5.35 -12.47
N MET A 69 21.81 6.22 -13.21
CA MET A 69 22.43 7.27 -14.02
C MET A 69 22.53 8.58 -13.25
N LEU A 70 23.76 9.08 -13.11
CA LEU A 70 24.09 10.36 -12.51
C LEU A 70 24.59 11.32 -13.59
N THR A 71 24.09 12.56 -13.61
CA THR A 71 24.59 13.61 -14.50
C THR A 71 25.47 14.59 -13.71
N VAL A 72 26.70 14.71 -14.16
CA VAL A 72 27.65 15.71 -13.63
C VAL A 72 27.63 16.94 -14.55
N SER A 73 27.46 18.10 -13.96
CA SER A 73 27.38 19.38 -14.69
C SER A 73 28.51 20.32 -14.29
N ALA A 74 29.15 20.97 -15.29
CA ALA A 74 30.07 22.05 -15.09
C ALA A 74 29.51 23.33 -15.72
N ARG A 75 29.40 24.42 -14.97
CA ARG A 75 28.82 25.68 -15.38
C ARG A 75 29.84 26.79 -15.33
N LEU A 76 29.99 27.50 -16.46
CA LEU A 76 30.79 28.72 -16.62
C LEU A 76 29.89 29.84 -17.14
N GLY A 77 29.54 30.80 -16.30
CA GLY A 77 28.56 31.83 -16.65
C GLY A 77 27.22 31.24 -17.01
N THR A 78 26.79 31.45 -18.26
CA THR A 78 25.50 30.88 -18.80
C THR A 78 25.71 29.56 -19.54
N THR A 79 26.96 29.09 -19.72
CA THR A 79 27.25 27.85 -20.43
C THR A 79 27.33 26.67 -19.45
N THR A 80 26.63 25.60 -19.74
CA THR A 80 26.67 24.36 -18.95
C THR A 80 27.01 23.18 -19.86
N ILE A 81 27.97 22.36 -19.44
CA ILE A 81 28.30 21.08 -20.07
C ILE A 81 27.98 19.97 -19.09
N LYS A 82 27.44 18.85 -19.63
CA LYS A 82 27.00 17.70 -18.85
C LYS A 82 27.75 16.44 -19.27
N ARG A 83 28.02 15.56 -18.30
CA ARG A 83 28.56 14.22 -18.50
C ARG A 83 27.77 13.23 -17.67
N GLN A 84 27.63 12.02 -18.20
CA GLN A 84 26.89 10.95 -17.51
C GLN A 84 27.85 9.97 -16.86
N VAL A 85 27.46 9.51 -15.66
CA VAL A 85 28.14 8.45 -14.91
C VAL A 85 27.10 7.39 -14.60
N PHE A 86 27.34 6.17 -15.05
CA PHE A 86 26.51 5.02 -14.73
C PHE A 86 27.09 4.32 -13.50
N ILE A 87 26.33 4.28 -12.41
CA ILE A 87 26.71 3.65 -11.15
C ILE A 87 26.07 2.26 -11.12
N GLN A 88 26.90 1.22 -11.11
CA GLN A 88 26.49 -0.17 -10.98
C GLN A 88 26.79 -0.66 -9.56
N LEU A 89 25.78 -1.15 -8.88
CA LEU A 89 25.90 -1.76 -7.55
C LEU A 89 26.01 -3.27 -7.69
N ASP A 90 27.12 -3.81 -7.20
CA ASP A 90 27.28 -5.25 -6.98
C ASP A 90 26.98 -5.57 -5.51
N GLY A 91 25.83 -6.19 -5.26
CA GLY A 91 25.40 -6.68 -3.94
C GLY A 91 26.12 -7.95 -3.53
N GLY A 92 26.94 -8.53 -4.43
CA GLY A 92 27.71 -9.73 -4.16
C GLY A 92 26.90 -11.02 -4.07
N THR A 93 27.49 -11.99 -3.42
CA THR A 93 26.88 -13.30 -3.16
C THR A 93 26.77 -13.55 -1.67
N GLN A 94 25.60 -13.97 -1.24
CA GLN A 94 25.30 -14.30 0.17
C GLN A 94 25.05 -15.81 0.30
N ASN A 95 25.54 -16.43 1.35
CA ASN A 95 25.28 -17.83 1.66
C ASN A 95 24.74 -17.95 3.09
N GLY A 96 23.44 -18.10 3.20
CA GLY A 96 22.69 -18.12 4.47
C GLY A 96 22.41 -16.72 5.03
N ALA A 97 21.55 -16.67 6.04
CA ALA A 97 21.26 -15.43 6.77
C ALA A 97 22.54 -14.83 7.36
N SER A 98 22.71 -13.55 7.23
CA SER A 98 23.85 -12.85 7.81
C SER A 98 23.63 -12.61 9.32
N MET A 99 24.69 -12.16 10.01
CA MET A 99 24.58 -11.71 11.40
C MET A 99 24.02 -10.29 11.53
N ASN A 100 23.57 -9.69 10.43
CA ASN A 100 22.90 -8.40 10.42
C ASN A 100 21.67 -8.43 11.33
N PRO A 101 21.52 -7.53 12.30
CA PRO A 101 20.36 -7.49 13.20
C PRO A 101 19.01 -7.43 12.46
N LEU A 102 18.94 -6.76 11.30
CA LEU A 102 17.71 -6.69 10.51
C LEU A 102 17.33 -8.06 9.92
N GLU A 103 18.27 -8.83 9.43
CA GLU A 103 18.03 -10.19 8.95
C GLU A 103 17.69 -11.15 10.09
N GLN A 104 18.31 -11.00 11.25
CA GLN A 104 17.98 -11.78 12.43
C GLN A 104 16.54 -11.55 12.90
N GLN A 105 16.04 -10.32 12.77
CA GLN A 105 14.65 -9.97 13.10
C GLN A 105 13.64 -10.59 12.12
N GLN A 106 14.06 -11.00 10.93
CA GLN A 106 13.20 -11.64 9.94
C GLN A 106 12.97 -13.14 10.21
N THR A 107 13.56 -13.71 11.25
CA THR A 107 13.47 -15.14 11.54
C THR A 107 12.50 -15.41 12.68
N ALA A 108 11.32 -15.95 12.36
CA ALA A 108 10.38 -16.46 13.36
C ALA A 108 10.90 -17.79 13.95
N THR A 109 10.89 -17.90 15.27
CA THR A 109 11.29 -19.12 15.99
C THR A 109 10.11 -19.83 16.65
N THR A 110 8.95 -19.20 16.69
CA THR A 110 7.71 -19.74 17.25
C THR A 110 6.50 -19.43 16.35
N VAL A 111 5.43 -20.22 16.47
CA VAL A 111 4.17 -19.99 15.75
C VAL A 111 3.54 -18.65 16.13
N ALA A 112 3.63 -18.25 17.41
CA ALA A 112 3.13 -16.96 17.86
C ALA A 112 3.84 -15.79 17.17
N GLN A 113 5.17 -15.86 17.03
CA GLN A 113 5.92 -14.85 16.28
C GLN A 113 5.55 -14.83 14.80
N LEU A 114 5.26 -16.00 14.21
CA LEU A 114 4.82 -16.09 12.81
C LEU A 114 3.45 -15.45 12.59
N GLY A 115 2.52 -15.60 13.55
CA GLY A 115 1.17 -15.03 13.48
C GLY A 115 1.11 -13.50 13.66
N GLN A 116 2.03 -12.95 14.45
CA GLN A 116 2.07 -11.53 14.78
C GLN A 116 2.63 -10.70 13.62
N GLY A 117 1.90 -9.65 13.22
CA GLY A 117 2.36 -8.69 12.22
C GLY A 117 2.78 -9.30 10.87
N GLY A 118 2.22 -10.45 10.50
CA GLY A 118 2.62 -11.14 9.28
C GLY A 118 3.97 -11.85 9.37
N GLY A 119 4.33 -12.30 10.58
CA GLY A 119 5.62 -12.93 10.88
C GLY A 119 6.68 -11.94 11.35
N ILE A 120 7.85 -12.44 11.72
CA ILE A 120 8.96 -11.58 12.12
C ILE A 120 9.40 -10.72 10.93
N GLY A 121 9.60 -9.44 11.19
CA GLY A 121 9.91 -8.46 10.16
C GLY A 121 8.73 -8.04 9.30
N GLY A 122 7.49 -8.48 9.62
CA GLY A 122 6.27 -8.01 8.97
C GLY A 122 5.96 -8.61 7.59
N VAL A 123 6.76 -9.57 7.12
CA VAL A 123 6.63 -10.10 5.75
C VAL A 123 6.01 -11.51 5.70
N GLY A 124 5.84 -12.17 6.83
CA GLY A 124 5.37 -13.56 6.90
C GLY A 124 6.47 -14.59 6.66
N GLY A 125 6.12 -15.86 6.78
CA GLY A 125 7.06 -16.95 6.64
C GLY A 125 8.00 -17.12 7.83
N GLU A 126 8.86 -18.11 7.74
CA GLU A 126 9.77 -18.50 8.82
C GLU A 126 11.05 -17.67 8.87
N GLY A 127 11.26 -16.77 7.95
CA GLY A 127 12.49 -16.01 7.79
C GLY A 127 13.53 -16.71 6.91
N LEU A 128 14.77 -16.26 7.01
CA LEU A 128 15.86 -16.70 6.17
C LEU A 128 16.48 -18.01 6.70
N GLY A 129 16.83 -18.91 5.77
CA GLY A 129 17.57 -20.13 6.08
C GLY A 129 19.06 -19.89 6.32
N GLY A 130 19.73 -20.90 6.88
CA GLY A 130 21.18 -20.91 7.09
C GLY A 130 21.98 -21.07 5.79
N ALA A 131 23.33 -21.12 5.96
CA ALA A 131 24.24 -21.37 4.84
C ALA A 131 24.10 -22.80 4.30
N VAL A 132 24.30 -22.96 3.02
CA VAL A 132 24.35 -24.26 2.34
C VAL A 132 25.79 -24.71 2.11
N ASP A 133 25.99 -26.02 1.99
CA ASP A 133 27.31 -26.61 1.71
C ASP A 133 27.76 -26.39 0.24
N ALA A 134 29.02 -26.73 -0.06
CA ALA A 134 29.61 -26.52 -1.38
C ALA A 134 28.95 -27.37 -2.47
N SER A 135 28.42 -28.56 -2.15
CA SER A 135 27.73 -29.42 -3.13
C SER A 135 26.39 -28.84 -3.51
N THR A 136 25.63 -28.31 -2.52
CA THR A 136 24.36 -27.63 -2.75
C THR A 136 24.53 -26.30 -3.48
N LEU A 137 25.60 -25.53 -3.18
CA LEU A 137 25.98 -24.35 -3.95
C LEU A 137 26.22 -24.69 -5.44
N THR A 138 26.92 -25.77 -5.70
CA THR A 138 27.17 -26.23 -7.07
C THR A 138 25.89 -26.67 -7.77
N ALA A 139 25.00 -27.38 -7.10
CA ALA A 139 23.72 -27.83 -7.66
C ALA A 139 22.81 -26.60 -7.99
N LEU A 140 22.78 -25.59 -7.13
CA LEU A 140 22.02 -24.35 -7.38
C LEU A 140 22.64 -23.49 -8.50
N ALA A 141 23.97 -23.47 -8.61
CA ALA A 141 24.67 -22.70 -9.66
C ALA A 141 24.58 -23.36 -11.04
N THR A 142 24.47 -24.72 -11.09
CA THR A 142 24.38 -25.51 -12.34
C THR A 142 23.17 -26.44 -12.27
N PRO A 143 21.95 -25.93 -12.38
CA PRO A 143 20.73 -26.71 -12.23
C PRO A 143 20.65 -27.79 -13.33
N ALA A 144 20.13 -28.97 -12.97
CA ALA A 144 19.97 -30.11 -13.85
C ALA A 144 18.87 -29.89 -14.93
N GLY A 145 18.00 -28.92 -14.72
CA GLY A 145 16.95 -28.56 -15.67
C GLY A 145 16.27 -27.24 -15.23
N ASN A 146 15.47 -26.67 -16.14
CA ASN A 146 14.77 -25.40 -15.91
C ASN A 146 13.55 -25.50 -14.96
N GLY A 147 13.31 -26.68 -14.39
CA GLY A 147 12.20 -26.91 -13.47
C GLY A 147 10.83 -27.12 -14.13
N SER A 148 10.71 -27.03 -15.45
CA SER A 148 9.41 -27.20 -16.14
C SER A 148 8.83 -28.61 -15.98
N VAL A 149 9.65 -29.64 -16.00
CA VAL A 149 9.22 -31.02 -15.75
C VAL A 149 8.72 -31.20 -14.32
N GLN A 150 9.30 -30.47 -13.38
CA GLN A 150 8.91 -30.45 -11.97
C GLN A 150 7.78 -29.47 -11.71
N MET A 151 7.24 -28.82 -12.75
CA MET A 151 6.19 -27.78 -12.64
C MET A 151 6.55 -26.65 -11.66
N LEU A 152 7.85 -26.32 -11.58
CA LEU A 152 8.31 -25.23 -10.72
C LEU A 152 7.78 -23.90 -11.23
N SER A 153 7.06 -23.18 -10.38
CA SER A 153 6.46 -21.87 -10.70
C SER A 153 6.33 -21.01 -9.45
N PHE A 154 6.35 -19.69 -9.63
CA PHE A 154 5.96 -18.78 -8.57
C PHE A 154 4.45 -18.88 -8.32
N LEU A 155 4.07 -18.81 -7.05
CA LEU A 155 2.70 -18.59 -6.60
C LEU A 155 2.50 -17.12 -6.22
N TYR A 156 3.50 -16.50 -5.62
CA TYR A 156 3.51 -15.11 -5.18
C TYR A 156 4.97 -14.62 -5.06
N PRO A 157 5.31 -13.37 -5.34
CA PRO A 157 4.48 -12.33 -6.01
C PRO A 157 4.10 -12.68 -7.45
N TYR A 158 3.23 -11.84 -8.04
CA TYR A 158 2.81 -12.04 -9.42
C TYR A 158 3.74 -11.31 -10.40
N ASP A 159 3.86 -11.85 -11.60
CA ASP A 159 4.61 -11.20 -12.69
C ASP A 159 3.98 -9.83 -13.03
N ALA A 160 4.79 -8.87 -13.45
CA ALA A 160 4.39 -7.49 -13.77
C ALA A 160 3.79 -6.68 -12.59
N THR A 161 3.94 -7.13 -11.34
CA THR A 161 3.59 -6.31 -10.16
C THR A 161 4.39 -5.01 -10.17
N VAL A 162 3.73 -3.90 -9.82
CA VAL A 162 4.38 -2.61 -9.57
C VAL A 162 4.57 -2.44 -8.07
N TRP A 163 5.82 -2.27 -7.66
CA TRP A 163 6.20 -2.09 -6.26
C TRP A 163 6.51 -0.62 -5.96
N PRO A 164 6.02 -0.08 -4.86
CA PRO A 164 6.51 1.20 -4.36
C PRO A 164 7.85 1.02 -3.64
N ARG A 165 8.64 2.07 -3.57
CA ARG A 165 9.83 2.07 -2.71
C ARG A 165 9.43 2.21 -1.24
N GLY A 166 10.25 1.64 -0.34
CA GLY A 166 10.07 1.77 1.11
C GLY A 166 9.13 0.76 1.75
N MET A 167 8.45 -0.09 0.97
CA MET A 167 7.72 -1.24 1.49
C MET A 167 8.65 -2.37 1.89
N LEU A 168 8.20 -3.21 2.83
CA LEU A 168 8.91 -4.43 3.18
C LEU A 168 8.99 -5.40 1.99
N ALA A 169 10.00 -6.23 1.97
CA ALA A 169 10.17 -7.25 0.95
C ALA A 169 8.98 -8.22 0.90
N PRO A 170 8.60 -8.70 -0.29
CA PRO A 170 7.59 -9.74 -0.38
C PRO A 170 8.11 -11.09 0.12
N LEU A 171 7.18 -11.93 0.58
CA LEU A 171 7.43 -13.34 0.79
C LEU A 171 7.36 -14.05 -0.58
N LEU A 172 8.48 -14.57 -1.07
CA LEU A 172 8.45 -15.42 -2.26
C LEU A 172 7.79 -16.75 -1.93
N MET A 173 6.85 -17.18 -2.75
CA MET A 173 6.16 -18.45 -2.63
C MET A 173 6.19 -19.19 -3.96
N TRP A 174 6.40 -20.50 -3.93
CA TRP A 174 6.47 -21.32 -5.13
C TRP A 174 5.74 -22.64 -4.94
N ASN A 175 5.44 -23.26 -6.07
CA ASN A 175 4.89 -24.59 -6.14
C ASN A 175 5.74 -25.45 -7.11
N TRP A 176 5.78 -26.74 -6.87
CA TRP A 176 6.39 -27.73 -7.76
C TRP A 176 5.97 -29.17 -7.40
N SER A 177 6.18 -30.11 -8.31
CA SER A 177 5.73 -31.51 -8.11
C SER A 177 6.48 -32.23 -6.99
N GLN A 178 7.67 -31.74 -6.57
CA GLN A 178 8.46 -32.35 -5.51
C GLN A 178 7.95 -31.98 -4.11
N GLY A 179 7.22 -30.88 -4.00
CA GLY A 179 6.50 -30.46 -2.80
C GLY A 179 7.35 -29.94 -1.64
N ASP A 180 8.62 -30.25 -1.54
CA ASP A 180 9.56 -29.75 -0.53
C ASP A 180 10.85 -29.25 -1.20
N ALA A 181 11.72 -28.61 -0.45
CA ALA A 181 13.03 -28.19 -0.91
C ALA A 181 14.07 -28.30 0.22
N ASP A 182 15.34 -28.54 -0.13
CA ASP A 182 16.45 -28.53 0.81
C ASP A 182 17.09 -27.14 0.90
N ALA A 183 17.13 -26.43 -0.24
CA ALA A 183 17.73 -25.11 -0.36
C ALA A 183 17.18 -24.35 -1.57
N ILE A 184 17.38 -23.03 -1.55
CA ILE A 184 17.02 -22.13 -2.64
C ILE A 184 18.15 -21.18 -2.98
N GLN A 185 18.12 -20.65 -4.20
CA GLN A 185 18.89 -19.48 -4.62
C GLN A 185 17.95 -18.42 -5.16
N ILE A 186 18.07 -17.20 -4.65
CA ILE A 186 17.37 -16.01 -5.12
C ILE A 186 18.39 -15.12 -5.82
N GLU A 187 18.08 -14.64 -7.02
CA GLU A 187 18.87 -13.65 -7.72
C GLU A 187 17.99 -12.45 -8.05
N LEU A 188 18.45 -11.24 -7.72
CA LEU A 188 17.83 -9.98 -8.06
C LEU A 188 18.73 -9.17 -8.97
N LEU A 189 18.18 -8.68 -10.08
CA LEU A 189 18.92 -7.84 -11.02
C LEU A 189 17.99 -6.82 -11.68
N THR A 190 18.52 -5.62 -11.90
CA THR A 190 17.83 -4.61 -12.73
C THR A 190 18.12 -4.85 -14.20
N THR A 191 17.16 -4.53 -15.07
CA THR A 191 17.31 -4.70 -16.53
C THR A 191 18.48 -3.89 -17.09
N SER A 192 18.76 -2.70 -16.56
CA SER A 192 19.89 -1.86 -16.95
C SER A 192 21.25 -2.42 -16.47
N GLY A 193 21.26 -3.36 -15.53
CA GLY A 193 22.47 -3.80 -14.85
C GLY A 193 22.97 -2.85 -13.78
N SER A 194 22.15 -1.87 -13.33
CA SER A 194 22.51 -0.97 -12.25
C SER A 194 22.57 -1.65 -10.87
N TYR A 195 21.98 -2.84 -10.73
CA TYR A 195 22.04 -3.66 -9.52
C TYR A 195 22.06 -5.15 -9.84
N HIS A 196 22.83 -5.90 -9.07
CA HIS A 196 22.84 -7.36 -9.09
C HIS A 196 23.16 -7.90 -7.69
N TRP A 197 22.43 -8.91 -7.24
CA TRP A 197 22.68 -9.64 -6.01
C TRP A 197 22.22 -11.09 -6.15
N LYS A 198 22.88 -12.01 -5.43
CA LYS A 198 22.54 -13.41 -5.36
C LYS A 198 22.66 -13.96 -3.94
N GLY A 199 21.61 -14.61 -3.45
CA GLY A 199 21.58 -15.26 -2.13
C GLY A 199 21.21 -16.73 -2.20
N THR A 200 21.83 -17.55 -1.39
CA THR A 200 21.51 -18.97 -1.22
C THR A 200 21.15 -19.25 0.23
N PHE A 201 20.10 -20.02 0.45
CA PHE A 201 19.57 -20.30 1.78
C PHE A 201 19.17 -21.77 1.90
N ALA A 202 19.61 -22.42 2.96
CA ALA A 202 19.13 -23.74 3.33
C ALA A 202 17.68 -23.65 3.82
N LYS A 203 16.98 -24.78 3.84
CA LYS A 203 15.64 -24.88 4.43
C LYS A 203 15.67 -24.40 5.88
N PRO A 204 14.87 -23.38 6.26
CA PRO A 204 14.71 -22.99 7.66
C PRO A 204 13.89 -24.02 8.44
N ALA A 205 13.81 -23.86 9.76
CA ALA A 205 12.84 -24.61 10.55
C ALA A 205 11.42 -24.13 10.16
N VAL A 206 10.67 -24.97 9.47
CA VAL A 206 9.33 -24.62 9.00
C VAL A 206 8.34 -24.70 10.17
N LEU A 207 7.65 -23.60 10.40
CA LEU A 207 6.65 -23.46 11.45
C LEU A 207 5.26 -23.64 10.83
N GLY A 208 4.53 -24.65 11.28
CA GLY A 208 3.13 -24.83 10.90
C GLY A 208 2.21 -24.01 11.79
N MET A 209 1.33 -23.20 11.22
CA MET A 209 0.21 -22.63 11.97
C MET A 209 -0.88 -23.68 12.22
N THR A 210 -1.68 -23.45 13.25
CA THR A 210 -2.76 -24.37 13.65
C THR A 210 -3.74 -24.58 12.51
N GLY A 211 -4.12 -25.84 12.28
CA GLY A 211 -5.15 -26.21 11.32
C GLY A 211 -4.68 -27.04 10.14
N ALA A 212 -3.50 -26.82 9.59
CA ALA A 212 -2.86 -27.71 8.62
C ALA A 212 -1.40 -27.31 8.45
N PRO A 213 -0.53 -27.66 9.37
CA PRO A 213 0.88 -27.29 9.26
C PRO A 213 1.52 -27.93 8.04
N THR A 214 2.01 -27.12 7.11
CA THR A 214 2.91 -27.62 6.10
C THR A 214 4.34 -27.61 6.65
N THR A 215 5.04 -28.71 6.53
CA THR A 215 6.47 -28.81 6.86
C THR A 215 7.34 -28.60 5.62
N LYS A 216 6.72 -28.24 4.50
CA LYS A 216 7.40 -28.05 3.23
C LYS A 216 8.05 -26.68 3.14
N PHE A 217 9.25 -26.61 2.64
CA PHE A 217 9.93 -25.35 2.32
C PHE A 217 9.48 -24.87 0.94
N ILE A 218 8.47 -24.03 0.90
CA ILE A 218 7.82 -23.50 -0.31
C ILE A 218 7.68 -21.97 -0.29
N ARG A 219 8.33 -21.31 0.68
CA ARG A 219 8.28 -19.85 0.84
C ARG A 219 9.56 -19.34 1.51
N SER A 220 10.00 -18.14 1.13
CA SER A 220 11.17 -17.47 1.70
C SER A 220 11.07 -15.97 1.49
N PRO A 221 11.35 -15.13 2.50
CA PRO A 221 11.46 -13.69 2.29
C PRO A 221 12.75 -13.36 1.50
N ILE A 222 12.77 -12.18 0.88
CA ILE A 222 14.00 -11.53 0.40
C ILE A 222 14.60 -10.77 1.59
N PRO A 223 15.94 -10.74 1.80
CA PRO A 223 16.55 -9.89 2.83
C PRO A 223 16.16 -8.42 2.67
N GLN A 224 15.78 -7.75 3.77
CA GLN A 224 15.21 -6.39 3.70
C GLN A 224 16.17 -5.34 3.19
N ASP A 225 17.44 -5.41 3.54
CA ASP A 225 18.49 -4.52 3.05
C ASP A 225 18.76 -4.69 1.55
N VAL A 226 18.76 -5.94 1.09
CA VAL A 226 18.84 -6.31 -0.34
C VAL A 226 17.64 -5.75 -1.10
N TRP A 227 16.42 -5.96 -0.58
CA TRP A 227 15.19 -5.45 -1.17
C TRP A 227 15.16 -3.93 -1.24
N ALA A 228 15.55 -3.25 -0.15
CA ALA A 228 15.60 -1.80 -0.09
C ALA A 228 16.59 -1.24 -1.13
N THR A 229 17.77 -1.84 -1.26
CA THR A 229 18.79 -1.44 -2.25
C THR A 229 18.31 -1.69 -3.68
N ALA A 230 17.71 -2.86 -3.95
CA ALA A 230 17.18 -3.22 -5.26
C ALA A 230 16.06 -2.27 -5.71
N THR A 231 15.07 -1.99 -4.83
CA THR A 231 13.95 -1.12 -5.15
C THR A 231 14.34 0.35 -5.23
N ASN A 232 15.23 0.85 -4.37
CA ASN A 232 15.77 2.19 -4.47
C ASN A 232 16.53 2.40 -5.79
N THR A 233 17.26 1.39 -6.26
CA THR A 233 17.99 1.44 -7.53
C THR A 233 17.03 1.33 -8.72
N ALA A 234 16.11 0.37 -8.74
CA ALA A 234 15.17 0.17 -9.83
C ALA A 234 14.16 1.33 -9.99
N GLY A 235 13.77 1.97 -8.89
CA GLY A 235 12.93 3.18 -8.92
C GLY A 235 13.65 4.44 -9.45
N GLY A 236 14.94 4.35 -9.75
CA GLY A 236 15.71 5.39 -10.43
C GLY A 236 15.50 5.39 -11.94
N SER A 237 16.02 6.40 -12.64
CA SER A 237 15.99 6.41 -14.10
C SER A 237 17.16 5.61 -14.69
N THR A 238 16.85 4.84 -15.74
CA THR A 238 17.86 4.22 -16.60
C THR A 238 18.61 5.26 -17.44
N PRO A 239 19.71 4.89 -18.15
CA PRO A 239 20.35 5.77 -19.13
C PRO A 239 19.41 6.38 -20.17
N ASN A 240 18.27 5.76 -20.41
CA ASN A 240 17.26 6.19 -21.39
C ASN A 240 16.10 6.98 -20.74
N GLY A 241 16.20 7.35 -19.47
CA GLY A 241 15.19 8.13 -18.75
C GLY A 241 13.93 7.34 -18.34
N LYS A 242 13.89 6.02 -18.53
CA LYS A 242 12.75 5.19 -18.12
C LYS A 242 12.99 4.56 -16.74
N PRO A 243 11.93 4.30 -15.94
CA PRO A 243 12.06 3.47 -14.76
C PRO A 243 12.68 2.11 -15.12
N ASP A 244 13.52 1.60 -14.26
CA ASP A 244 14.13 0.28 -14.45
C ASP A 244 13.19 -0.83 -13.97
N GLN A 245 13.37 -2.00 -14.50
CA GLN A 245 12.65 -3.19 -14.07
C GLN A 245 13.56 -4.06 -13.20
N LEU A 246 12.97 -4.72 -12.22
CA LEU A 246 13.63 -5.65 -11.32
C LEU A 246 13.22 -7.07 -11.69
N THR A 247 14.19 -7.89 -12.10
CA THR A 247 13.98 -9.32 -12.35
C THR A 247 14.35 -10.09 -11.08
N VAL A 248 13.45 -10.97 -10.65
CA VAL A 248 13.70 -11.97 -9.63
C VAL A 248 13.81 -13.35 -10.28
N LYS A 249 14.82 -14.13 -9.85
CA LYS A 249 14.97 -15.52 -10.27
C LYS A 249 15.03 -16.42 -9.04
N LEU A 250 14.38 -17.56 -9.13
CA LEU A 250 14.37 -18.58 -8.08
C LEU A 250 14.88 -19.91 -8.66
N THR A 251 15.93 -20.48 -8.05
CA THR A 251 16.39 -21.84 -8.27
C THR A 251 16.17 -22.63 -6.98
N VAL A 252 15.69 -23.85 -7.08
CA VAL A 252 15.35 -24.71 -5.95
C VAL A 252 16.18 -25.99 -6.00
N ALA A 253 16.68 -26.45 -4.86
CA ALA A 253 17.44 -27.69 -4.76
C ALA A 253 16.73 -28.72 -3.88
N ILE A 254 16.79 -30.00 -4.30
CA ILE A 254 16.36 -31.15 -3.51
C ILE A 254 17.24 -32.36 -3.85
N GLY A 255 17.64 -33.15 -2.85
CA GLY A 255 18.41 -34.36 -3.05
C GLY A 255 19.75 -34.18 -3.82
N GLY A 256 20.38 -33.01 -3.63
CA GLY A 256 21.64 -32.66 -4.31
C GLY A 256 21.50 -32.24 -5.78
N GLN A 257 20.30 -32.01 -6.26
CA GLN A 257 20.02 -31.51 -7.62
C GLN A 257 19.31 -30.14 -7.54
N GLY A 258 19.71 -29.21 -8.43
CA GLY A 258 19.08 -27.91 -8.62
C GLY A 258 18.13 -27.92 -9.81
N PHE A 259 17.05 -27.12 -9.73
CA PHE A 259 16.03 -26.92 -10.76
C PHE A 259 15.66 -25.44 -10.87
N GLY A 260 15.49 -24.96 -12.09
CA GLY A 260 15.22 -23.56 -12.39
C GLY A 260 16.34 -22.92 -13.22
N PRO A 261 16.52 -21.58 -13.23
CA PRO A 261 15.66 -20.65 -12.52
C PRO A 261 14.29 -20.49 -13.18
N VAL A 262 13.26 -20.25 -12.37
CA VAL A 262 12.04 -19.57 -12.80
C VAL A 262 12.20 -18.08 -12.52
N SER A 263 11.58 -17.21 -13.33
CA SER A 263 11.78 -15.77 -13.22
C SER A 263 10.50 -15.00 -13.40
N GLN A 264 10.44 -13.83 -12.76
CA GLN A 264 9.42 -12.80 -12.93
C GLN A 264 10.10 -11.44 -13.08
N THR A 265 9.38 -10.50 -13.68
CA THR A 265 9.85 -9.12 -13.84
C THR A 265 8.83 -8.17 -13.22
N TRP A 266 9.31 -7.30 -12.35
CA TRP A 266 8.52 -6.33 -11.63
C TRP A 266 8.94 -4.91 -12.02
N SER A 267 8.00 -3.98 -11.95
CA SER A 267 8.29 -2.56 -12.05
C SER A 267 8.40 -1.94 -10.66
N VAL A 268 9.21 -0.90 -10.51
CA VAL A 268 9.33 -0.17 -9.26
C VAL A 268 8.97 1.29 -9.49
N ALA A 269 7.94 1.77 -8.79
CA ALA A 269 7.53 3.17 -8.86
C ALA A 269 8.61 4.09 -8.31
N ALA A 270 8.77 5.27 -8.91
CA ALA A 270 9.82 6.22 -8.53
C ALA A 270 9.64 6.83 -7.12
N ALA A 271 8.44 6.80 -6.55
CA ALA A 271 8.15 7.36 -5.24
C ALA A 271 8.06 6.29 -4.14
N ARG A 272 8.26 6.75 -2.90
CA ARG A 272 7.84 6.02 -1.70
C ARG A 272 6.37 6.33 -1.44
N LEU A 273 5.64 5.35 -0.93
CA LEU A 273 4.29 5.61 -0.40
C LEU A 273 4.42 6.21 0.99
N THR A 274 3.61 7.23 1.23
CA THR A 274 3.49 7.94 2.51
C THR A 274 2.09 7.73 3.07
N GLY A 275 1.87 8.10 4.33
CA GLY A 275 0.60 7.96 5.00
C GLY A 275 0.40 6.62 5.69
N THR A 276 -0.79 6.45 6.24
CA THR A 276 -1.18 5.29 7.04
C THR A 276 -2.41 4.62 6.44
N VAL A 277 -2.40 3.29 6.37
CA VAL A 277 -3.59 2.50 6.09
C VAL A 277 -4.26 2.15 7.41
N TYR A 278 -5.41 2.77 7.69
CA TYR A 278 -6.26 2.44 8.84
C TYR A 278 -7.26 1.37 8.43
N TYR A 279 -7.50 0.36 9.27
CA TYR A 279 -8.37 -0.74 8.92
C TYR A 279 -9.03 -1.40 10.13
N ASN A 280 -10.15 -2.07 9.90
CA ASN A 280 -10.77 -2.92 10.90
C ASN A 280 -10.02 -4.26 10.97
N SER A 281 -9.59 -4.65 12.17
CA SER A 281 -9.05 -5.97 12.43
C SER A 281 -9.99 -6.75 13.35
N TYR A 282 -10.35 -7.94 12.93
CA TYR A 282 -11.21 -8.88 13.65
C TYR A 282 -10.40 -10.10 14.06
N GLY A 283 -10.19 -10.28 15.35
CA GLY A 283 -9.34 -11.31 15.89
C GLY A 283 -7.92 -10.84 16.25
N THR A 284 -7.68 -9.52 16.30
CA THR A 284 -6.38 -8.98 16.69
C THR A 284 -6.02 -9.33 18.13
N GLN A 285 -4.73 -9.61 18.34
CA GLN A 285 -4.15 -9.83 19.66
C GLN A 285 -3.81 -8.53 20.41
N LEU A 286 -3.94 -7.37 19.75
CA LEU A 286 -3.63 -6.06 20.34
C LEU A 286 -4.71 -5.56 21.31
N VAL A 287 -5.90 -6.15 21.28
CA VAL A 287 -7.00 -5.87 22.21
C VAL A 287 -7.59 -7.17 22.75
N GLN A 288 -8.32 -7.08 23.88
CA GLN A 288 -8.92 -8.23 24.55
C GLN A 288 -10.39 -7.93 24.84
N ASN A 289 -11.13 -7.52 23.83
CA ASN A 289 -12.48 -7.03 24.02
C ASN A 289 -13.58 -8.03 23.60
N TRP A 290 -13.22 -9.27 23.31
CA TRP A 290 -14.14 -10.38 23.17
C TRP A 290 -13.98 -11.36 24.34
N SER A 291 -15.01 -11.45 25.19
CA SER A 291 -14.95 -12.16 26.47
C SER A 291 -14.79 -13.68 26.37
N ASN A 292 -15.14 -14.27 25.24
CA ASN A 292 -15.22 -15.72 25.05
C ASN A 292 -14.34 -16.28 23.96
N ILE A 293 -13.50 -15.45 23.32
CA ILE A 293 -12.67 -15.87 22.20
C ILE A 293 -11.21 -15.72 22.56
N GLN A 294 -10.48 -16.81 22.43
CA GLN A 294 -9.04 -16.89 22.66
C GLN A 294 -8.32 -17.39 21.41
N ASP A 295 -7.09 -16.95 21.23
CA ASP A 295 -6.19 -17.54 20.25
C ASP A 295 -5.73 -18.95 20.66
N THR A 296 -4.93 -19.59 19.83
CA THR A 296 -4.39 -20.93 20.09
C THR A 296 -3.46 -21.02 21.29
N ALA A 297 -2.95 -19.88 21.79
CA ALA A 297 -2.10 -19.79 22.97
C ALA A 297 -2.92 -19.46 24.24
N GLY A 298 -4.22 -19.26 24.12
CA GLY A 298 -5.11 -18.92 25.23
C GLY A 298 -5.17 -17.42 25.55
N HIS A 299 -4.68 -16.55 24.66
CA HIS A 299 -4.82 -15.11 24.82
C HIS A 299 -6.18 -14.66 24.27
N TYR A 300 -6.84 -13.78 25.00
CA TYR A 300 -8.06 -13.14 24.49
C TYR A 300 -7.73 -12.24 23.30
N ILE A 301 -8.64 -12.22 22.34
CA ILE A 301 -8.54 -11.42 21.12
C ILE A 301 -9.75 -10.49 21.00
N GLY A 302 -9.77 -9.63 20.00
CA GLY A 302 -10.87 -8.69 19.85
C GLY A 302 -10.96 -8.03 18.49
N ALA A 303 -11.78 -6.99 18.41
CA ALA A 303 -11.92 -6.15 17.24
C ALA A 303 -11.50 -4.72 17.54
N ALA A 304 -10.68 -4.16 16.64
CA ALA A 304 -10.10 -2.83 16.80
C ALA A 304 -9.85 -2.17 15.42
N ILE A 305 -9.54 -0.89 15.45
CA ILE A 305 -8.97 -0.19 14.31
C ILE A 305 -7.47 -0.10 14.49
N LEU A 306 -6.76 -0.64 13.53
CA LEU A 306 -5.31 -0.68 13.48
C LEU A 306 -4.79 0.22 12.36
N GLY A 307 -3.51 0.55 12.42
CA GLY A 307 -2.80 1.30 11.40
C GLY A 307 -1.51 0.62 10.96
N ILE A 308 -1.19 0.72 9.68
CA ILE A 308 0.07 0.28 9.08
C ILE A 308 0.63 1.41 8.25
N ARG A 309 1.89 1.79 8.48
CA ARG A 309 2.67 2.71 7.66
C ARG A 309 3.60 1.96 6.72
N SER A 310 4.00 2.61 5.66
CA SER A 310 5.02 2.05 4.77
C SER A 310 6.30 1.73 5.55
N GLY A 311 6.73 0.46 5.49
CA GLY A 311 7.93 -0.01 6.19
C GLY A 311 7.72 -0.48 7.62
N ASP A 312 6.50 -0.38 8.18
CA ASP A 312 6.20 -0.98 9.48
C ASP A 312 6.36 -2.51 9.43
N THR A 313 6.81 -3.08 10.53
CA THR A 313 6.99 -4.54 10.68
C THR A 313 5.83 -5.21 11.42
N GLY A 314 4.86 -4.45 11.88
CA GLY A 314 3.63 -4.90 12.53
C GLY A 314 2.62 -3.77 12.62
N PRO A 315 1.35 -4.07 12.82
CA PRO A 315 0.33 -3.04 12.97
C PRO A 315 0.43 -2.38 14.34
N HIS A 316 -0.02 -1.14 14.42
CA HIS A 316 -0.17 -0.45 15.70
C HIS A 316 -1.67 -0.25 16.01
N LEU A 317 -2.00 -0.31 17.31
CA LEU A 317 -3.35 -0.05 17.79
C LEU A 317 -3.65 1.46 17.68
N VAL A 318 -4.73 1.78 16.98
CA VAL A 318 -5.22 3.16 16.85
C VAL A 318 -6.39 3.39 17.79
N VAL A 319 -7.43 2.56 17.67
CA VAL A 319 -8.65 2.66 18.47
C VAL A 319 -9.12 1.27 18.85
N GLY A 320 -9.23 1.03 20.16
CA GLY A 320 -9.71 -0.22 20.74
C GLY A 320 -9.46 -0.25 22.24
N ALA A 321 -10.29 -0.98 22.98
CA ALA A 321 -10.12 -1.12 24.42
C ALA A 321 -9.18 -2.27 24.73
N THR A 322 -8.22 -2.02 25.61
CA THR A 322 -7.24 -3.00 26.10
C THR A 322 -7.63 -3.61 27.45
N SER A 323 -8.81 -3.26 27.98
CA SER A 323 -9.29 -3.77 29.28
C SER A 323 -9.66 -5.24 29.19
N ALA A 324 -9.56 -5.93 30.34
CA ALA A 324 -9.90 -7.34 30.45
C ALA A 324 -11.32 -7.65 29.93
N PRO A 325 -11.53 -8.80 29.34
CA PRO A 325 -12.78 -9.16 28.66
C PRO A 325 -13.88 -9.45 29.66
N THR A 326 -14.61 -8.44 30.08
CA THR A 326 -15.82 -8.62 30.87
C THR A 326 -17.08 -8.58 29.98
N ASP A 327 -16.94 -8.03 28.80
CA ASP A 327 -18.00 -7.83 27.80
C ASP A 327 -17.39 -7.37 26.47
N ASP A 328 -18.17 -7.38 25.42
CA ASP A 328 -17.72 -6.94 24.06
C ASP A 328 -17.68 -5.40 23.91
N SER A 329 -17.69 -4.66 25.02
CA SER A 329 -17.86 -3.19 25.09
C SER A 329 -16.74 -2.39 24.42
N GLY A 330 -15.63 -3.00 24.17
CA GLY A 330 -14.47 -2.34 23.56
C GLY A 330 -14.37 -2.49 22.05
N CYS A 331 -15.29 -3.22 21.41
CA CYS A 331 -15.28 -3.44 19.96
C CYS A 331 -15.39 -2.11 19.20
N ARG A 332 -14.52 -1.89 18.21
CA ARG A 332 -14.53 -0.72 17.32
C ARG A 332 -14.58 -1.20 15.88
N VAL A 333 -15.60 -0.75 15.15
CA VAL A 333 -15.89 -1.21 13.78
C VAL A 333 -16.43 -0.07 12.92
N CYS A 334 -16.65 -0.31 11.63
CA CYS A 334 -17.30 0.62 10.70
C CYS A 334 -16.67 2.02 10.72
N HIS A 335 -15.35 2.08 10.56
CA HIS A 335 -14.64 3.34 10.59
C HIS A 335 -14.60 4.07 9.24
N VAL A 336 -14.38 5.36 9.31
CA VAL A 336 -13.98 6.23 8.19
C VAL A 336 -12.92 7.21 8.69
N VAL A 337 -11.97 7.53 7.83
CA VAL A 337 -10.88 8.46 8.15
C VAL A 337 -10.87 9.60 7.15
N SER A 338 -10.66 10.84 7.60
CA SER A 338 -10.46 11.97 6.69
C SER A 338 -9.20 11.76 5.85
N SER A 339 -9.21 12.17 4.59
CA SER A 339 -8.10 11.89 3.65
C SER A 339 -6.77 12.53 4.07
N ARG A 340 -6.80 13.58 4.90
CA ARG A 340 -5.62 14.18 5.54
C ARG A 340 -5.27 13.56 6.90
N GLY A 341 -5.92 12.44 7.27
CA GLY A 341 -5.55 11.60 8.40
C GLY A 341 -5.75 12.21 9.79
N ARG A 342 -6.50 13.32 9.92
CA ARG A 342 -6.63 13.97 11.21
C ARG A 342 -7.72 13.36 12.10
N TYR A 343 -8.88 13.09 11.53
CA TYR A 343 -10.04 12.60 12.29
C TYR A 343 -10.49 11.25 11.78
N LEU A 344 -10.90 10.41 12.72
CA LEU A 344 -11.50 9.11 12.49
C LEU A 344 -12.85 9.05 13.19
N ILE A 345 -13.86 8.53 12.49
CA ILE A 345 -15.15 8.14 13.10
C ILE A 345 -15.18 6.62 13.12
N ALA A 346 -15.62 6.04 14.24
CA ALA A 346 -15.90 4.62 14.33
C ALA A 346 -17.14 4.35 15.18
N GLN A 347 -17.78 3.23 14.90
CA GLN A 347 -18.84 2.69 15.77
C GLN A 347 -18.22 1.93 16.93
N ALA A 348 -18.88 2.01 18.08
CA ALA A 348 -18.59 1.20 19.26
C ALA A 348 -19.84 0.40 19.63
N GLU A 349 -19.69 -0.88 19.86
CA GLU A 349 -20.71 -1.67 20.53
C GLU A 349 -20.77 -1.31 22.02
N GLN A 350 -22.00 -1.20 22.56
CA GLN A 350 -22.25 -1.02 23.98
C GLN A 350 -22.84 -2.31 24.56
N PRO A 351 -22.30 -2.85 25.69
CA PRO A 351 -22.59 -4.22 26.12
C PRO A 351 -23.89 -4.44 26.84
N ALA A 352 -24.63 -3.42 27.21
CA ALA A 352 -25.58 -3.52 28.33
C ALA A 352 -27.05 -3.54 27.95
N ALA A 353 -27.43 -3.67 26.69
CA ALA A 353 -28.84 -3.66 26.34
C ALA A 353 -29.23 -4.92 25.54
N PRO A 354 -30.46 -5.44 25.73
CA PRO A 354 -31.01 -6.48 24.87
C PRO A 354 -31.18 -6.05 23.39
N ASN A 355 -30.91 -4.79 23.12
CA ASN A 355 -30.81 -4.17 21.80
C ASN A 355 -29.39 -3.60 21.70
N LEU A 356 -28.63 -4.03 20.72
CA LEU A 356 -27.27 -3.53 20.41
C LEU A 356 -27.29 -1.99 20.25
N ASP A 357 -27.06 -1.26 21.33
CA ASP A 357 -26.92 0.19 21.27
C ASP A 357 -25.55 0.51 20.68
N VAL A 358 -25.52 0.71 19.37
CA VAL A 358 -24.32 1.14 18.66
C VAL A 358 -24.22 2.65 18.72
N THR A 359 -23.08 3.15 19.15
CA THR A 359 -22.78 4.58 19.23
C THR A 359 -21.55 4.89 18.40
N SER A 360 -21.52 6.04 17.75
CA SER A 360 -20.35 6.50 17.01
C SER A 360 -19.51 7.47 17.84
N PHE A 361 -18.21 7.44 17.61
CA PHE A 361 -17.22 8.30 18.26
C PHE A 361 -16.35 8.98 17.21
N LEU A 362 -15.93 10.21 17.52
CA LEU A 362 -14.90 10.95 16.80
C LEU A 362 -13.58 10.84 17.57
N TYR A 363 -12.51 10.55 16.87
CA TYR A 363 -11.15 10.43 17.39
C TYR A 363 -10.25 11.44 16.67
N ASP A 364 -9.48 12.24 17.40
CA ASP A 364 -8.41 13.08 16.83
C ASP A 364 -7.11 12.24 16.78
N LEU A 365 -6.66 11.91 15.58
CA LEU A 365 -5.47 11.07 15.36
C LEU A 365 -4.15 11.82 15.63
N ASN A 366 -4.19 13.13 15.87
CA ASN A 366 -3.04 13.89 16.36
C ASN A 366 -2.79 13.71 17.86
N ASP A 367 -3.79 13.22 18.59
CA ASP A 367 -3.63 12.95 20.01
C ASP A 367 -2.72 11.73 20.23
N ALA A 368 -1.88 11.81 21.25
CA ALA A 368 -1.02 10.68 21.64
C ALA A 368 -1.81 9.43 22.07
N ASN A 369 -3.05 9.63 22.52
CA ASN A 369 -3.99 8.56 22.88
C ASN A 369 -5.40 8.94 22.39
N PRO A 370 -5.72 8.72 21.12
CA PRO A 370 -7.01 9.08 20.53
C PRO A 370 -8.20 8.43 21.25
N GLN A 371 -8.02 7.24 21.81
CA GLN A 371 -9.06 6.53 22.56
C GLN A 371 -9.44 7.27 23.84
N ALA A 372 -8.51 7.91 24.54
CA ALA A 372 -8.76 8.60 25.80
C ALA A 372 -9.47 9.94 25.61
N THR A 373 -9.31 10.57 24.44
CA THR A 373 -9.88 11.87 24.09
C THR A 373 -11.08 11.78 23.17
N ALA A 374 -11.56 10.57 22.92
CA ALA A 374 -12.67 10.32 22.01
C ALA A 374 -13.95 11.05 22.41
N THR A 375 -14.60 11.67 21.44
CA THR A 375 -15.87 12.34 21.63
C THR A 375 -17.02 11.45 21.17
N GLN A 376 -17.90 11.09 22.10
CA GLN A 376 -19.14 10.37 21.80
C GLN A 376 -20.17 11.31 21.18
N PHE A 377 -20.82 10.89 20.11
CA PHE A 377 -21.95 11.60 19.55
C PHE A 377 -23.22 11.29 20.37
N THR A 378 -23.81 12.33 20.95
CA THR A 378 -24.96 12.20 21.87
C THR A 378 -26.30 12.44 21.19
N THR A 379 -26.31 13.07 20.02
CA THR A 379 -27.52 13.40 19.26
C THR A 379 -27.33 12.93 17.81
N ASN A 380 -28.29 12.17 17.27
CA ASN A 380 -28.17 11.54 15.95
C ASN A 380 -26.87 10.69 15.83
N GLY A 381 -26.52 10.01 16.89
CA GLY A 381 -25.16 9.60 17.23
C GLY A 381 -24.66 8.31 16.61
N THR A 382 -25.43 7.65 15.73
CA THR A 382 -24.97 6.40 15.11
C THR A 382 -24.96 6.51 13.60
N PHE A 383 -23.79 6.26 13.00
CA PHE A 383 -23.60 6.31 11.56
C PHE A 383 -23.40 4.91 10.99
N ALA A 384 -24.12 4.59 9.90
CA ALA A 384 -23.90 3.34 9.18
C ALA A 384 -22.73 3.47 8.21
N TRP A 385 -22.81 4.46 7.32
CA TRP A 385 -21.78 4.77 6.37
C TRP A 385 -21.56 6.28 6.39
N ALA A 386 -20.33 6.68 6.59
CA ALA A 386 -19.95 8.08 6.63
C ALA A 386 -18.87 8.34 5.57
N ALA A 387 -18.86 9.56 5.03
CA ALA A 387 -17.76 10.14 4.28
C ALA A 387 -17.39 11.46 4.92
N MET A 388 -16.11 11.71 5.13
CA MET A 388 -15.61 12.97 5.66
C MET A 388 -14.94 13.79 4.57
N LEU A 389 -15.09 15.12 4.63
CA LEU A 389 -14.24 16.02 3.87
C LEU A 389 -12.77 15.83 4.26
N SER A 390 -11.86 16.23 3.39
CA SER A 390 -10.42 16.02 3.58
C SER A 390 -9.89 16.63 4.88
N ASP A 391 -10.41 17.80 5.27
CA ASP A 391 -10.09 18.51 6.50
C ASP A 391 -10.96 18.11 7.70
N ALA A 392 -11.90 17.18 7.49
CA ALA A 392 -12.88 16.70 8.46
C ALA A 392 -13.77 17.80 9.08
N SER A 393 -13.99 18.91 8.39
CA SER A 393 -14.92 19.96 8.85
C SER A 393 -16.37 19.47 8.87
N TYR A 394 -16.72 18.58 7.93
CA TYR A 394 -18.05 17.98 7.79
C TYR A 394 -17.97 16.50 7.47
N ALA A 395 -19.02 15.77 7.85
CA ALA A 395 -19.26 14.40 7.36
C ALA A 395 -20.64 14.30 6.70
N TYR A 396 -20.70 13.61 5.56
CA TYR A 396 -21.95 13.19 4.94
C TYR A 396 -22.26 11.76 5.35
N THR A 397 -23.42 11.51 5.94
CA THR A 397 -23.72 10.20 6.50
C THR A 397 -25.21 9.95 6.65
N ASN A 398 -25.53 8.67 6.85
CA ASN A 398 -26.84 8.20 7.28
C ASN A 398 -26.83 7.99 8.79
N VAL A 399 -27.81 8.49 9.48
CA VAL A 399 -28.03 8.20 10.90
C VAL A 399 -28.86 6.94 11.04
N ILE A 400 -28.42 6.02 11.92
CA ILE A 400 -29.18 4.84 12.30
C ILE A 400 -29.99 5.17 13.55
N GLU A 401 -31.28 4.81 13.54
CA GLU A 401 -32.10 4.84 14.75
C GLU A 401 -31.62 3.76 15.73
N PRO A 402 -31.34 4.09 16.99
CA PRO A 402 -30.76 3.17 17.98
C PRO A 402 -31.58 1.94 18.30
N SER A 403 -32.86 1.91 17.92
CA SER A 403 -33.81 0.85 18.29
C SER A 403 -34.00 -0.25 17.24
N SER A 404 -33.31 -0.19 16.11
CA SER A 404 -33.53 -1.19 15.06
C SER A 404 -32.47 -2.29 15.11
N THR A 405 -32.92 -3.53 15.18
CA THR A 405 -32.07 -4.73 15.03
C THR A 405 -31.45 -4.85 13.62
N ASN A 406 -31.80 -3.95 12.71
CA ASN A 406 -31.21 -3.77 11.39
C ASN A 406 -30.97 -2.29 11.15
N PRO A 407 -29.74 -1.89 10.88
CA PRO A 407 -29.44 -0.50 10.52
C PRO A 407 -30.12 -0.15 9.20
N ALA A 408 -31.25 0.56 9.29
CA ALA A 408 -31.93 1.01 8.09
C ALA A 408 -31.25 2.25 7.54
N ILE A 409 -30.80 2.23 6.29
CA ILE A 409 -30.52 3.46 5.55
C ILE A 409 -31.85 4.17 5.39
N SER A 410 -32.13 5.15 6.25
CA SER A 410 -33.32 5.95 6.05
C SER A 410 -33.04 7.05 5.06
N ALA A 411 -33.82 7.10 3.99
CA ALA A 411 -33.77 8.18 3.01
C ALA A 411 -33.97 9.57 3.67
N THR A 412 -34.61 9.63 4.80
CA THR A 412 -34.90 10.87 5.53
C THR A 412 -33.75 11.34 6.42
N THR A 413 -32.70 10.55 6.62
CA THR A 413 -31.62 10.82 7.58
C THR A 413 -30.27 11.07 6.94
N SER A 414 -30.13 10.88 5.61
CA SER A 414 -28.89 11.21 4.91
C SER A 414 -28.70 12.74 4.84
N ALA A 415 -27.63 13.24 5.42
CA ALA A 415 -27.34 14.67 5.47
C ALA A 415 -25.84 14.94 5.62
N LEU A 416 -25.47 16.20 5.39
CA LEU A 416 -24.17 16.73 5.76
C LEU A 416 -24.24 17.23 7.19
N TYR A 417 -23.31 16.82 8.06
CA TYR A 417 -23.25 17.18 9.46
C TYR A 417 -21.97 17.95 9.78
N ALA A 418 -22.12 19.05 10.51
CA ALA A 418 -20.99 19.73 11.13
C ALA A 418 -20.64 19.06 12.46
N PHE A 419 -19.35 18.94 12.74
CA PHE A 419 -18.86 18.35 14.01
C PHE A 419 -18.91 19.32 15.20
N GLY A 420 -19.62 20.45 15.07
CA GLY A 420 -19.62 21.52 16.06
C GLY A 420 -18.34 22.38 16.02
N ALA A 421 -18.32 23.46 16.78
CA ALA A 421 -17.14 24.31 16.94
C ALA A 421 -16.81 24.45 18.44
N PRO A 422 -15.72 23.85 18.94
CA PRO A 422 -14.72 23.03 18.22
C PRO A 422 -15.25 21.64 17.85
N PRO A 423 -14.62 20.95 16.89
CA PRO A 423 -14.90 19.54 16.64
C PRO A 423 -14.84 18.77 17.95
N GLY A 424 -15.83 17.90 18.19
CA GLY A 424 -15.85 17.14 19.43
C GLY A 424 -16.78 17.65 20.51
N SER A 425 -17.64 18.65 20.22
CA SER A 425 -18.68 19.08 21.17
C SER A 425 -19.78 18.02 21.40
N GLY A 426 -19.75 16.88 20.68
CA GLY A 426 -20.74 15.81 20.75
C GLY A 426 -22.10 16.14 20.12
N VAL A 427 -22.28 17.33 19.60
CA VAL A 427 -23.53 17.79 18.96
C VAL A 427 -23.34 17.87 17.46
N LEU A 428 -24.17 17.12 16.72
CA LEU A 428 -24.20 17.13 15.27
C LEU A 428 -25.40 17.95 14.80
N ALA A 429 -25.14 18.91 13.94
CA ALA A 429 -26.17 19.72 13.29
C ALA A 429 -26.24 19.37 11.81
N ALA A 430 -27.41 18.91 11.36
CA ALA A 430 -27.65 18.69 9.94
C ALA A 430 -27.65 20.03 9.18
N ILE A 431 -27.01 20.04 8.03
CA ILE A 431 -26.94 21.20 7.13
C ILE A 431 -27.78 20.87 5.89
N SER A 432 -28.50 21.87 5.39
CA SER A 432 -29.23 21.74 4.13
C SER A 432 -28.24 21.58 2.97
N THR A 433 -28.33 20.46 2.24
CA THR A 433 -27.32 20.06 1.28
C THR A 433 -27.63 20.38 -0.17
N GLY A 434 -28.86 20.82 -0.48
CA GLY A 434 -29.28 20.97 -1.88
C GLY A 434 -29.48 19.63 -2.63
N LEU A 435 -29.23 18.48 -2.00
CA LEU A 435 -29.67 17.20 -2.55
C LEU A 435 -31.18 17.07 -2.48
N PRO A 436 -31.82 16.33 -3.40
CA PRO A 436 -33.24 16.09 -3.32
C PRO A 436 -33.63 15.56 -1.94
N THR A 437 -34.74 16.08 -1.37
CA THR A 437 -35.23 15.59 -0.08
C THR A 437 -35.56 14.10 -0.16
N GLY A 438 -35.08 13.34 0.80
CA GLY A 438 -35.34 11.90 0.88
C GLY A 438 -34.30 11.03 0.20
N VAL A 439 -33.14 11.55 -0.22
CA VAL A 439 -32.06 10.72 -0.74
C VAL A 439 -31.48 9.83 0.36
N GLY A 440 -31.55 8.52 0.16
CA GLY A 440 -30.86 7.52 0.95
C GLY A 440 -29.50 7.21 0.33
N ALA A 441 -28.44 7.85 0.81
CA ALA A 441 -27.09 7.64 0.27
C ALA A 441 -26.40 6.48 0.99
N GLY A 442 -26.18 5.36 0.26
CA GLY A 442 -25.33 4.27 0.70
C GLY A 442 -23.89 4.47 0.27
N TYR A 443 -22.94 4.01 1.08
CA TYR A 443 -21.50 4.00 0.78
C TYR A 443 -20.95 5.34 0.24
N PRO A 444 -21.25 6.49 0.87
CA PRO A 444 -20.77 7.78 0.37
C PRO A 444 -19.25 7.87 0.42
N SER A 445 -18.66 8.61 -0.53
CA SER A 445 -17.21 8.90 -0.57
C SER A 445 -16.98 10.26 -1.22
N PHE A 446 -16.21 11.13 -0.55
CA PHE A 446 -15.76 12.38 -1.15
C PHE A 446 -14.54 12.15 -2.06
N ALA A 447 -14.44 12.97 -3.10
CA ALA A 447 -13.21 13.10 -3.86
C ALA A 447 -12.08 13.68 -2.98
N PRO A 448 -10.80 13.39 -3.27
CA PRO A 448 -9.68 13.88 -2.47
C PRO A 448 -9.56 15.40 -2.37
N ASP A 449 -10.09 16.12 -3.35
CA ASP A 449 -10.12 17.60 -3.42
C ASP A 449 -11.41 18.21 -2.86
N ASP A 450 -12.31 17.37 -2.32
CA ASP A 450 -13.62 17.74 -1.77
C ASP A 450 -14.63 18.32 -2.80
N GLN A 451 -14.38 18.23 -4.10
CA GLN A 451 -15.28 18.81 -5.12
C GLN A 451 -16.45 17.91 -5.51
N TYR A 452 -16.37 16.62 -5.20
CA TYR A 452 -17.40 15.65 -5.58
C TYR A 452 -17.73 14.70 -4.42
N LEU A 453 -18.98 14.22 -4.43
CA LEU A 453 -19.46 13.12 -3.59
C LEU A 453 -19.99 12.00 -4.48
N ALA A 454 -19.47 10.79 -4.35
CA ALA A 454 -20.06 9.60 -4.93
C ALA A 454 -20.89 8.86 -3.88
N TYR A 455 -22.02 8.27 -4.26
CA TYR A 455 -22.88 7.49 -3.38
C TYR A 455 -23.79 6.53 -4.18
N VAL A 456 -24.26 5.49 -3.50
CA VAL A 456 -25.31 4.61 -4.01
C VAL A 456 -26.67 5.15 -3.57
N ASP A 457 -27.57 5.38 -4.52
CA ASP A 457 -28.90 5.93 -4.24
C ASP A 457 -29.87 4.80 -3.82
N ALA A 458 -29.96 4.57 -2.53
CA ALA A 458 -30.86 3.60 -1.91
C ALA A 458 -32.23 4.20 -1.52
N THR A 459 -32.63 5.30 -2.12
CA THR A 459 -33.90 5.98 -1.81
C THR A 459 -35.08 5.05 -1.96
N GLY A 460 -35.87 4.91 -0.89
CA GLY A 460 -37.08 4.10 -0.88
C GLY A 460 -36.86 2.57 -0.78
N THR A 461 -35.63 2.10 -0.73
CA THR A 461 -35.30 0.67 -0.64
C THR A 461 -34.94 0.21 0.76
N GLY A 462 -34.91 1.12 1.73
CA GLY A 462 -34.46 0.84 3.10
C GLY A 462 -32.97 0.51 3.14
N THR A 463 -32.62 -0.66 3.70
CA THR A 463 -31.23 -1.15 3.74
C THR A 463 -30.79 -1.88 2.48
N ASN A 464 -31.75 -2.27 1.61
CA ASN A 464 -31.41 -3.05 0.44
C ASN A 464 -30.85 -2.18 -0.67
N THR A 465 -29.55 -2.32 -0.97
CA THR A 465 -28.85 -1.59 -2.05
C THR A 465 -28.89 -2.31 -3.41
N GLN A 466 -29.66 -3.40 -3.53
CA GLN A 466 -29.79 -4.14 -4.78
C GLN A 466 -30.46 -3.30 -5.88
N ASN A 467 -29.90 -3.32 -7.07
CA ASN A 467 -30.31 -2.53 -8.23
C ASN A 467 -30.23 -0.99 -8.04
N CYS A 468 -29.61 -0.52 -6.96
CA CYS A 468 -29.51 0.90 -6.68
C CYS A 468 -28.42 1.55 -7.56
N PRO A 469 -28.72 2.67 -8.22
CA PRO A 469 -27.73 3.35 -9.05
C PRO A 469 -26.67 4.05 -8.20
N MET A 470 -25.47 4.16 -8.75
CA MET A 470 -24.39 4.96 -8.20
C MET A 470 -24.40 6.35 -8.85
N ASN A 471 -24.43 7.37 -8.02
CA ASN A 471 -24.48 8.77 -8.42
C ASN A 471 -23.21 9.51 -8.01
N VAL A 472 -22.88 10.58 -8.75
CA VAL A 472 -21.91 11.60 -8.37
C VAL A 472 -22.59 12.95 -8.35
N ALA A 473 -22.38 13.72 -7.28
CA ALA A 473 -22.81 15.10 -7.11
C ALA A 473 -21.60 16.02 -7.00
N ALA A 474 -21.64 17.20 -7.61
CA ALA A 474 -20.67 18.26 -7.34
C ALA A 474 -20.93 18.88 -5.98
N TYR A 475 -19.89 19.19 -5.21
CA TYR A 475 -19.95 19.84 -3.91
C TYR A 475 -19.28 21.22 -3.96
N ASP A 476 -19.96 22.21 -3.42
CA ASP A 476 -19.44 23.56 -3.25
C ASP A 476 -19.20 23.82 -1.73
N ALA A 477 -17.93 23.89 -1.36
CA ALA A 477 -17.52 24.09 0.03
C ALA A 477 -17.89 25.48 0.56
N ALA A 478 -18.01 26.50 -0.30
CA ALA A 478 -18.37 27.86 0.13
C ALA A 478 -19.83 27.97 0.54
N THR A 479 -20.71 27.28 -0.15
CA THR A 479 -22.16 27.24 0.11
C THR A 479 -22.61 25.99 0.86
N GLN A 480 -21.73 24.99 1.00
CA GLN A 480 -22.00 23.69 1.62
C GLN A 480 -23.15 22.94 0.92
N THR A 481 -23.24 23.06 -0.40
CA THR A 481 -24.34 22.49 -1.18
C THR A 481 -23.85 21.55 -2.25
N PHE A 482 -24.71 20.58 -2.58
CA PHE A 482 -24.53 19.66 -3.68
C PHE A 482 -25.36 20.07 -4.89
N SER A 483 -24.82 19.83 -6.08
CA SER A 483 -25.48 20.13 -7.33
C SER A 483 -25.09 19.12 -8.42
N ASN A 484 -25.69 19.24 -9.61
CA ASN A 484 -25.29 18.45 -10.78
C ASN A 484 -25.25 16.93 -10.55
N VAL A 485 -26.21 16.39 -9.82
CA VAL A 485 -26.32 14.95 -9.55
C VAL A 485 -26.44 14.19 -10.87
N LYS A 486 -25.54 13.22 -11.08
CA LYS A 486 -25.53 12.36 -12.28
C LYS A 486 -25.39 10.91 -11.86
N THR A 487 -26.22 10.04 -12.45
CA THR A 487 -26.00 8.61 -12.39
C THR A 487 -24.81 8.24 -13.25
N ILE A 488 -23.79 7.64 -12.65
CA ILE A 488 -22.58 7.20 -13.34
C ILE A 488 -22.59 5.70 -13.61
N TYR A 489 -23.36 4.92 -12.83
CA TYR A 489 -23.48 3.49 -13.01
C TYR A 489 -24.81 2.96 -12.47
N THR A 490 -25.34 1.92 -13.13
CA THR A 490 -26.47 1.13 -12.63
C THR A 490 -26.07 -0.34 -12.67
N PRO A 491 -26.04 -1.04 -11.53
CA PRO A 491 -25.63 -2.44 -11.50
C PRO A 491 -26.58 -3.34 -12.28
N PRO A 492 -26.12 -4.49 -12.78
CA PRO A 492 -26.99 -5.49 -13.37
C PRO A 492 -28.14 -5.90 -12.45
N MET A 493 -29.28 -6.28 -13.04
CA MET A 493 -30.47 -6.67 -12.28
C MET A 493 -30.13 -7.80 -11.30
N GLY A 494 -30.48 -7.60 -10.05
CA GLY A 494 -30.27 -8.59 -8.97
C GLY A 494 -28.92 -8.46 -8.27
N THR A 495 -28.08 -7.50 -8.68
CA THR A 495 -26.77 -7.27 -8.07
C THR A 495 -26.67 -5.90 -7.39
N ARG A 496 -25.54 -5.65 -6.71
CA ARG A 496 -25.21 -4.41 -6.01
C ARG A 496 -23.91 -3.83 -6.55
N ALA A 497 -23.78 -2.51 -6.46
CA ALA A 497 -22.50 -1.81 -6.52
C ALA A 497 -22.32 -1.00 -5.24
N GLY A 498 -21.08 -0.84 -4.78
CA GLY A 498 -20.82 -0.12 -3.53
C GLY A 498 -19.38 0.34 -3.38
N TYR A 499 -19.13 0.99 -2.26
CA TYR A 499 -17.79 1.46 -1.88
C TYR A 499 -17.06 2.25 -2.98
N PRO A 500 -17.70 3.31 -3.55
CA PRO A 500 -17.03 4.14 -4.54
C PRO A 500 -15.80 4.83 -3.95
N ALA A 501 -14.73 4.94 -4.73
CA ALA A 501 -13.51 5.63 -4.37
C ALA A 501 -12.97 6.39 -5.58
N PHE A 502 -12.78 7.70 -5.45
CA PHE A 502 -12.23 8.51 -6.53
C PHE A 502 -10.73 8.27 -6.72
N LEU A 503 -10.27 8.36 -7.97
CA LEU A 503 -8.85 8.52 -8.25
C LEU A 503 -8.36 9.88 -7.75
N PRO A 504 -7.05 10.03 -7.44
CA PRO A 504 -6.52 11.28 -6.86
C PRO A 504 -6.64 12.52 -7.76
N ASP A 505 -6.87 12.33 -9.06
CA ASP A 505 -7.04 13.37 -10.06
C ASP A 505 -8.50 13.54 -10.50
N ASP A 506 -9.44 12.91 -9.81
CA ASP A 506 -10.88 12.88 -10.06
C ASP A 506 -11.27 12.39 -11.47
N SER A 507 -10.33 11.79 -12.20
CA SER A 507 -10.57 11.30 -13.56
C SER A 507 -11.46 10.06 -13.62
N GLY A 508 -11.63 9.36 -12.51
CA GLY A 508 -12.38 8.11 -12.45
C GLY A 508 -12.82 7.72 -11.04
N VAL A 509 -13.69 6.75 -10.97
CA VAL A 509 -14.21 6.14 -9.74
C VAL A 509 -14.00 4.64 -9.80
N LEU A 510 -13.37 4.08 -8.77
CA LEU A 510 -13.34 2.65 -8.51
C LEU A 510 -14.52 2.28 -7.63
N PHE A 511 -14.99 1.06 -7.74
CA PHE A 511 -16.08 0.57 -6.89
C PHE A 511 -16.09 -0.96 -6.83
N GLU A 512 -16.74 -1.49 -5.81
CA GLU A 512 -17.04 -2.89 -5.69
C GLU A 512 -18.30 -3.24 -6.47
N GLN A 513 -18.23 -4.26 -7.34
CA GLN A 513 -19.36 -4.82 -8.07
C GLN A 513 -19.63 -6.24 -7.62
N GLU A 514 -20.82 -6.47 -7.09
CA GLU A 514 -21.30 -7.81 -6.76
C GLU A 514 -21.45 -8.66 -8.02
N VAL A 515 -20.77 -9.79 -8.07
CA VAL A 515 -20.87 -10.76 -9.18
C VAL A 515 -21.91 -11.80 -8.86
N ARG A 516 -22.02 -12.19 -7.59
CA ARG A 516 -23.00 -13.17 -7.13
C ARG A 516 -23.36 -12.92 -5.66
N ASN A 517 -24.63 -12.91 -5.37
CA ASN A 517 -25.20 -12.84 -4.03
C ASN A 517 -25.59 -14.24 -3.53
N ASN A 518 -25.34 -14.53 -2.27
CA ASN A 518 -25.83 -15.75 -1.62
C ASN A 518 -27.35 -15.72 -1.29
N GLY A 519 -28.02 -14.59 -1.57
CA GLY A 519 -29.47 -14.42 -1.46
C GLY A 519 -30.00 -14.02 -0.08
N SER A 520 -29.15 -13.92 0.95
CA SER A 520 -29.59 -13.61 2.32
C SER A 520 -29.30 -12.19 2.77
N ASP A 521 -28.36 -11.50 2.12
CA ASP A 521 -27.89 -10.18 2.57
C ASP A 521 -28.61 -9.05 1.85
N THR A 522 -28.85 -7.96 2.57
CA THR A 522 -29.46 -6.74 2.03
C THR A 522 -28.43 -5.67 1.67
N VAL A 523 -27.19 -5.84 2.14
CA VAL A 523 -26.03 -4.97 1.90
C VAL A 523 -24.84 -5.82 1.48
N MET A 524 -23.83 -5.19 0.90
CA MET A 524 -22.57 -5.84 0.53
C MET A 524 -21.80 -6.21 1.79
N VAL A 525 -21.38 -7.47 1.90
CA VAL A 525 -20.65 -7.99 3.07
C VAL A 525 -19.52 -8.92 2.64
N THR A 526 -18.39 -8.80 3.30
CA THR A 526 -17.18 -9.58 2.98
C THR A 526 -17.16 -10.99 3.55
N ARG A 527 -18.18 -11.38 4.32
CA ARG A 527 -18.16 -12.64 5.10
C ARG A 527 -19.20 -13.68 4.74
N SER A 528 -20.23 -13.33 4.00
CA SER A 528 -21.41 -14.19 3.82
C SER A 528 -21.39 -15.01 2.52
N GLY A 529 -20.24 -15.25 1.93
CA GLY A 529 -20.10 -15.95 0.65
C GLY A 529 -20.43 -15.07 -0.56
N GLU A 530 -20.58 -13.78 -0.35
CA GLU A 530 -20.75 -12.81 -1.41
C GLU A 530 -19.50 -12.76 -2.30
N ARG A 531 -19.73 -12.57 -3.59
CA ARG A 531 -18.68 -12.50 -4.58
C ARG A 531 -18.68 -11.19 -5.28
N SER A 532 -17.55 -10.56 -5.24
CA SER A 532 -17.38 -9.21 -5.76
C SER A 532 -16.05 -9.06 -6.49
N GLN A 533 -16.02 -8.15 -7.43
CA GLN A 533 -14.83 -7.70 -8.17
C GLN A 533 -14.70 -6.20 -8.02
N ILE A 534 -13.48 -5.70 -8.19
CA ILE A 534 -13.25 -4.27 -8.26
C ILE A 534 -13.34 -3.83 -9.74
N GLU A 535 -14.20 -2.85 -9.98
CA GLU A 535 -14.37 -2.21 -11.28
C GLU A 535 -14.01 -0.74 -11.21
N TRP A 536 -13.78 -0.13 -12.35
CA TRP A 536 -13.61 1.30 -12.46
C TRP A 536 -14.35 1.87 -13.67
N LEU A 537 -14.64 3.16 -13.61
CA LEU A 537 -15.14 3.92 -14.73
C LEU A 537 -14.45 5.28 -14.81
N LYS A 538 -14.22 5.76 -16.03
CA LYS A 538 -13.67 7.09 -16.27
C LYS A 538 -14.80 8.11 -16.31
N LEU A 539 -14.67 9.17 -15.51
CA LEU A 539 -15.65 10.26 -15.47
C LEU A 539 -15.55 11.15 -16.72
N GLY A 540 -16.64 11.82 -17.06
CA GLY A 540 -16.68 12.78 -18.18
C GLY A 540 -16.80 12.18 -19.59
N VAL A 541 -16.70 10.88 -19.76
CA VAL A 541 -17.01 10.13 -20.99
C VAL A 541 -18.18 9.22 -20.74
N SER A 542 -18.79 8.66 -21.79
CA SER A 542 -19.90 7.69 -21.62
C SER A 542 -19.39 6.54 -20.75
N PRO A 543 -19.85 6.41 -19.50
CA PRO A 543 -19.20 5.52 -18.54
C PRO A 543 -19.49 4.08 -18.92
N MET A 544 -18.45 3.36 -19.31
CA MET A 544 -18.47 1.90 -19.37
C MET A 544 -17.58 1.37 -18.25
N PRO A 545 -18.13 0.68 -17.27
CA PRO A 545 -17.33 0.07 -16.22
C PRO A 545 -16.45 -1.02 -16.79
N VAL A 546 -15.27 -1.16 -16.23
CA VAL A 546 -14.28 -2.16 -16.62
C VAL A 546 -13.78 -2.85 -15.36
N VAL A 547 -13.80 -4.17 -15.36
CA VAL A 547 -13.17 -4.97 -14.30
C VAL A 547 -11.68 -4.66 -14.29
N LEU A 548 -11.12 -4.36 -13.14
CA LEU A 548 -9.69 -4.21 -12.92
C LEU A 548 -9.02 -5.60 -12.94
N ARG A 549 -8.92 -6.17 -14.15
CA ARG A 549 -8.57 -7.57 -14.38
C ARG A 549 -7.24 -7.95 -13.71
N ASN A 550 -6.20 -7.12 -13.93
CA ASN A 550 -4.91 -7.42 -13.33
C ASN A 550 -4.95 -7.33 -11.81
N LEU A 551 -5.69 -6.39 -11.23
CA LEU A 551 -5.86 -6.28 -9.79
C LEU A 551 -6.56 -7.50 -9.20
N VAL A 552 -7.67 -7.95 -9.81
CA VAL A 552 -8.46 -9.10 -9.30
C VAL A 552 -7.83 -10.46 -9.63
N GLY A 553 -6.72 -10.51 -10.36
CA GLY A 553 -6.02 -11.76 -10.62
C GLY A 553 -6.22 -12.37 -12.01
N ILE A 554 -6.69 -11.58 -12.99
CA ILE A 554 -6.95 -12.04 -14.35
C ILE A 554 -5.98 -11.38 -15.33
N GLY A 555 -4.98 -12.12 -15.78
CA GLY A 555 -4.03 -11.67 -16.81
C GLY A 555 -4.54 -11.89 -18.23
N ALA A 556 -3.67 -11.67 -19.21
CA ALA A 556 -3.99 -11.81 -20.64
C ALA A 556 -4.40 -13.24 -21.03
N SER A 557 -3.86 -14.26 -20.37
CA SER A 557 -4.12 -15.68 -20.63
C SER A 557 -5.16 -16.32 -19.70
N GLY A 558 -5.85 -15.54 -18.89
CA GLY A 558 -6.84 -16.00 -17.89
C GLY A 558 -6.40 -15.70 -16.47
N SER A 559 -6.99 -16.37 -15.47
CA SER A 559 -6.59 -16.20 -14.06
C SER A 559 -5.12 -16.60 -13.87
N TYR A 560 -4.36 -15.73 -13.22
CA TYR A 560 -3.01 -16.05 -12.75
C TYR A 560 -2.98 -16.44 -11.26
N LEU A 561 -4.13 -16.27 -10.57
CA LEU A 561 -4.26 -16.80 -9.22
C LEU A 561 -4.30 -18.32 -9.27
N PRO A 562 -3.67 -18.98 -8.32
CA PRO A 562 -3.74 -20.42 -8.26
C PRO A 562 -5.19 -20.90 -8.17
N THR A 563 -5.57 -21.69 -9.17
CA THR A 563 -6.85 -22.39 -9.17
C THR A 563 -6.56 -23.82 -8.74
N GLY A 564 -7.23 -24.31 -7.76
CA GLY A 564 -6.88 -25.63 -7.36
C GLY A 564 -7.96 -26.35 -6.60
N GLY A 565 -8.60 -27.29 -7.24
CA GLY A 565 -9.34 -28.37 -6.62
C GLY A 565 -10.23 -27.93 -5.47
N ASN A 566 -10.37 -28.79 -4.48
CA ASN A 566 -11.18 -28.55 -3.27
C ASN A 566 -10.61 -27.48 -2.32
N GLN A 567 -9.55 -26.80 -2.68
CA GLN A 567 -8.92 -25.80 -1.82
C GLN A 567 -9.84 -24.63 -1.56
N HIS A 568 -10.69 -24.32 -2.52
CA HIS A 568 -11.69 -23.24 -2.45
C HIS A 568 -13.09 -23.77 -2.12
N GLY A 569 -13.24 -25.08 -1.99
CA GLY A 569 -14.50 -25.75 -1.88
C GLY A 569 -15.09 -25.82 -0.48
N LEU A 570 -14.61 -25.01 0.44
CA LEU A 570 -15.14 -24.97 1.80
C LEU A 570 -16.32 -24.01 1.96
N ASP A 571 -16.98 -23.63 0.88
CA ASP A 571 -18.30 -23.11 1.12
C ASP A 571 -19.21 -24.29 1.50
N ASN A 572 -19.54 -24.35 2.75
CA ASN A 572 -20.49 -25.34 3.29
C ASN A 572 -21.89 -25.26 2.65
N THR A 573 -22.06 -24.41 1.66
CA THR A 573 -23.31 -24.19 0.93
C THR A 573 -23.36 -24.97 -0.39
N GLY A 574 -22.30 -25.72 -0.72
CA GLY A 574 -22.25 -26.53 -1.94
C GLY A 574 -21.99 -25.73 -3.21
N ILE A 575 -21.39 -24.56 -3.11
CA ILE A 575 -21.02 -23.73 -4.26
C ILE A 575 -19.76 -24.29 -4.91
N GLU A 576 -19.94 -24.73 -6.10
CA GLU A 576 -19.09 -25.06 -7.23
C GLU A 576 -17.61 -25.37 -7.02
N ALA A 577 -17.24 -26.62 -7.27
CA ALA A 577 -15.88 -27.01 -7.58
C ALA A 577 -15.34 -26.20 -8.78
N GLY A 578 -14.13 -25.65 -8.66
CA GLY A 578 -13.47 -24.92 -9.76
C GLY A 578 -13.45 -23.40 -9.62
N TYR A 579 -13.62 -22.89 -8.44
CA TYR A 579 -13.70 -21.49 -8.09
C TYR A 579 -12.33 -20.84 -7.99
N ASP A 580 -12.14 -19.73 -8.64
CA ASP A 580 -10.94 -18.91 -8.49
C ASP A 580 -11.20 -17.73 -7.55
N ASP A 581 -10.13 -17.17 -6.99
CA ASP A 581 -10.20 -16.07 -6.03
C ASP A 581 -10.43 -14.71 -6.70
N THR A 582 -10.61 -14.66 -8.03
CA THR A 582 -10.78 -13.40 -8.80
C THR A 582 -12.11 -12.70 -8.53
N THR A 583 -12.98 -13.31 -7.76
CA THR A 583 -14.27 -12.76 -7.32
C THR A 583 -14.37 -12.60 -5.81
N LEU A 584 -13.25 -12.50 -5.12
CA LEU A 584 -13.17 -12.35 -3.67
C LEU A 584 -12.47 -11.04 -3.28
N ASP A 585 -12.81 -9.94 -3.96
CA ASP A 585 -12.19 -8.61 -3.80
C ASP A 585 -13.24 -7.57 -3.44
N TYR A 586 -13.00 -6.79 -2.38
CA TYR A 586 -14.01 -5.98 -1.70
C TYR A 586 -13.46 -4.63 -1.25
N GLU A 587 -14.35 -3.67 -1.02
CA GLU A 587 -14.14 -2.43 -0.25
C GLU A 587 -12.88 -1.63 -0.67
N PRO A 588 -12.76 -1.23 -1.95
CA PRO A 588 -11.58 -0.48 -2.40
C PRO A 588 -11.56 0.93 -1.80
N THR A 589 -10.37 1.41 -1.44
CA THR A 589 -10.07 2.82 -1.19
C THR A 589 -8.80 3.22 -1.92
N VAL A 590 -8.61 4.51 -2.15
CA VAL A 590 -7.51 5.04 -2.94
C VAL A 590 -6.68 6.00 -2.10
N LEU A 591 -5.35 5.90 -2.16
CA LEU A 591 -4.46 6.91 -1.60
C LEU A 591 -4.79 8.27 -2.23
N PRO A 592 -5.05 9.34 -1.45
CA PRO A 592 -5.57 10.61 -1.97
C PRO A 592 -4.58 11.42 -2.81
N ILE A 593 -3.37 10.92 -3.04
CA ILE A 593 -2.33 11.56 -3.87
C ILE A 593 -1.77 10.59 -4.90
N VAL A 594 -1.30 11.15 -6.00
CA VAL A 594 -0.49 10.42 -6.99
C VAL A 594 0.91 10.20 -6.43
N ALA A 595 1.41 8.97 -6.49
CA ALA A 595 2.77 8.66 -6.06
C ALA A 595 3.49 7.80 -7.10
N GLY A 596 4.66 8.26 -7.55
CA GLY A 596 5.50 7.56 -8.53
C GLY A 596 4.87 7.36 -9.90
N GLY A 597 3.88 8.21 -10.27
CA GLY A 597 3.15 8.13 -11.54
C GLY A 597 1.89 7.27 -11.51
N TYR A 598 1.53 6.70 -10.35
CA TYR A 598 0.38 5.82 -10.17
C TYR A 598 -0.60 6.37 -9.13
N ALA A 599 -1.88 6.03 -9.28
CA ALA A 599 -2.80 5.96 -8.15
C ALA A 599 -2.62 4.60 -7.45
N TRP A 600 -2.81 4.55 -6.13
CA TRP A 600 -2.63 3.35 -5.33
C TRP A 600 -3.94 2.98 -4.64
N VAL A 601 -4.37 1.76 -4.85
CA VAL A 601 -5.61 1.21 -4.31
C VAL A 601 -5.28 0.22 -3.22
N VAL A 602 -5.88 0.37 -2.05
CA VAL A 602 -5.94 -0.68 -1.04
C VAL A 602 -7.35 -1.27 -1.03
N PHE A 603 -7.45 -2.59 -0.95
CA PHE A 603 -8.72 -3.30 -0.95
C PHE A 603 -8.64 -4.57 -0.09
N THR A 604 -9.78 -5.05 0.34
CA THR A 604 -9.90 -6.33 1.04
C THR A 604 -9.95 -7.46 0.03
N SER A 605 -9.17 -8.51 0.23
CA SER A 605 -9.26 -9.73 -0.58
C SER A 605 -9.18 -10.98 0.28
N ARG A 606 -9.86 -12.04 -0.19
CA ARG A 606 -9.77 -13.38 0.39
C ARG A 606 -8.93 -14.34 -0.43
N ARG A 607 -8.16 -13.82 -1.40
CA ARG A 607 -7.20 -14.62 -2.16
C ARG A 607 -6.10 -15.19 -1.26
N LEU A 608 -5.59 -16.36 -1.59
CA LEU A 608 -4.79 -17.16 -0.68
C LEU A 608 -3.30 -16.88 -0.71
N TYR A 609 -2.79 -16.42 -1.84
CA TYR A 609 -1.36 -16.33 -2.05
C TYR A 609 -0.86 -14.90 -1.86
N GLY A 610 -0.13 -14.72 -0.87
CA GLY A 610 0.56 -13.58 -0.35
C GLY A 610 1.27 -14.10 0.89
N ASN A 611 1.24 -13.37 1.98
CA ASN A 611 1.85 -13.86 3.22
C ASN A 611 0.94 -14.85 4.00
N GLN A 612 -0.13 -15.34 3.39
CA GLN A 612 -1.15 -16.15 4.06
C GLN A 612 -0.99 -17.65 3.95
N CYS A 613 -0.16 -18.13 3.03
CA CYS A 613 -0.04 -19.54 2.70
C CYS A 613 0.63 -20.33 3.83
N VAL A 614 -0.02 -20.41 4.97
CA VAL A 614 0.50 -21.05 6.18
C VAL A 614 -0.20 -22.37 6.49
N THR A 615 -1.33 -22.65 5.83
CA THR A 615 -2.12 -23.87 6.04
C THR A 615 -2.46 -24.56 4.73
N GLU A 616 -2.67 -25.87 4.75
CA GLU A 616 -3.22 -26.68 3.65
C GLU A 616 -4.36 -27.54 4.20
N PRO A 617 -5.53 -27.62 3.54
CA PRO A 617 -5.92 -26.82 2.37
C PRO A 617 -6.20 -25.37 2.73
N TRP A 618 -5.97 -24.48 1.76
CA TRP A 618 -6.20 -23.05 1.94
C TRP A 618 -7.71 -22.80 1.97
N ALA A 619 -8.16 -22.04 2.97
CA ALA A 619 -9.57 -21.67 3.09
C ALA A 619 -9.76 -20.22 2.64
N SER A 620 -10.18 -20.00 1.41
CA SER A 620 -10.62 -18.68 0.92
C SER A 620 -12.11 -18.42 1.20
N VAL A 621 -12.82 -19.44 1.66
CA VAL A 621 -14.28 -19.41 1.81
C VAL A 621 -14.69 -18.55 2.98
N PRO A 622 -15.58 -17.57 2.76
CA PRO A 622 -16.06 -16.67 3.80
C PRO A 622 -16.69 -17.36 5.00
N THR A 623 -17.42 -18.47 4.76
CA THR A 623 -18.13 -19.22 5.80
C THR A 623 -17.22 -20.12 6.62
N ALA A 624 -16.01 -20.40 6.16
CA ALA A 624 -15.03 -21.16 6.93
C ALA A 624 -14.38 -20.34 8.06
N TYR A 625 -14.61 -19.01 8.05
CA TYR A 625 -14.11 -18.15 9.11
C TYR A 625 -15.04 -18.24 10.32
N ASN A 626 -14.60 -18.93 11.33
CA ASN A 626 -15.25 -18.97 12.63
C ASN A 626 -14.28 -18.41 13.68
N LEU A 627 -14.58 -17.24 14.20
CA LEU A 627 -13.81 -16.62 15.29
C LEU A 627 -13.68 -17.51 16.53
N ALA A 628 -14.66 -18.39 16.74
CA ALA A 628 -14.65 -19.34 17.84
C ALA A 628 -13.81 -20.60 17.57
N ASP A 629 -13.34 -20.80 16.32
CA ASP A 629 -12.47 -21.92 15.95
C ASP A 629 -11.09 -21.41 15.55
N PRO A 630 -10.14 -21.40 16.47
CA PRO A 630 -8.78 -20.92 16.21
C PRO A 630 -8.00 -21.76 15.19
N SER A 631 -8.54 -22.91 14.76
CA SER A 631 -7.93 -23.72 13.70
C SER A 631 -8.16 -23.16 12.30
N GLN A 632 -9.02 -22.16 12.16
CA GLN A 632 -9.38 -21.56 10.87
C GLN A 632 -8.76 -20.16 10.76
N ALA A 633 -7.65 -20.06 10.05
CA ALA A 633 -7.02 -18.77 9.80
C ALA A 633 -7.92 -17.86 8.95
N PRO A 634 -8.14 -16.60 9.36
CA PRO A 634 -8.94 -15.65 8.60
C PRO A 634 -8.29 -15.33 7.26
N THR A 635 -9.04 -15.42 6.18
CA THR A 635 -8.53 -15.15 4.84
C THR A 635 -8.67 -13.69 4.40
N LYS A 636 -9.46 -12.86 5.11
CA LYS A 636 -9.57 -11.42 4.81
C LYS A 636 -8.26 -10.70 5.08
N LYS A 637 -7.64 -10.15 4.06
CA LYS A 637 -6.41 -9.37 4.16
C LYS A 637 -6.46 -8.15 3.24
N LEU A 638 -5.62 -7.18 3.53
CA LEU A 638 -5.44 -6.00 2.70
C LEU A 638 -4.42 -6.25 1.61
N TRP A 639 -4.77 -5.85 0.42
CA TRP A 639 -3.94 -5.93 -0.78
C TRP A 639 -3.83 -4.56 -1.41
N VAL A 640 -2.76 -4.32 -2.15
CA VAL A 640 -2.47 -3.03 -2.78
C VAL A 640 -2.18 -3.24 -4.26
N ALA A 641 -2.71 -2.37 -5.11
CA ALA A 641 -2.41 -2.36 -6.54
C ALA A 641 -2.12 -0.94 -7.04
N ALA A 642 -1.26 -0.84 -8.03
CA ALA A 642 -1.03 0.39 -8.79
C ALA A 642 -2.05 0.51 -9.93
N ILE A 643 -2.47 1.73 -10.21
CA ILE A 643 -3.42 2.09 -11.28
C ILE A 643 -2.80 3.18 -12.15
N ASP A 644 -2.77 2.96 -13.45
CA ASP A 644 -2.30 3.95 -14.44
C ASP A 644 -3.32 5.08 -14.61
N LEU A 645 -2.95 6.32 -14.32
CA LEU A 645 -3.84 7.48 -14.39
C LEU A 645 -4.25 7.85 -15.81
N ASN A 646 -3.38 7.61 -16.80
CA ASN A 646 -3.60 8.03 -18.19
C ASN A 646 -4.28 6.95 -19.05
N ALA A 647 -4.82 5.91 -18.44
CA ALA A 647 -5.46 4.84 -19.18
C ALA A 647 -6.68 5.35 -19.98
N PRO A 648 -6.86 4.87 -21.22
CA PRO A 648 -8.06 5.17 -21.99
C PRO A 648 -9.32 4.63 -21.33
N ALA A 649 -10.44 5.32 -21.52
CA ALA A 649 -11.74 4.79 -21.09
C ALA A 649 -12.00 3.43 -21.76
N GLY A 650 -12.50 2.47 -20.97
CA GLY A 650 -12.79 1.11 -21.44
C GLY A 650 -11.58 0.17 -21.46
N SER A 651 -10.39 0.63 -21.00
CA SER A 651 -9.22 -0.23 -20.79
C SER A 651 -9.02 -0.54 -19.29
N ASP A 652 -8.36 -1.64 -18.98
CA ASP A 652 -7.94 -1.98 -17.62
C ASP A 652 -6.65 -1.23 -17.29
N PRO A 653 -6.66 -0.27 -16.33
CA PRO A 653 -5.48 0.48 -15.93
C PRO A 653 -4.69 -0.21 -14.79
N SER A 654 -5.12 -1.36 -14.30
CA SER A 654 -4.58 -1.96 -13.09
C SER A 654 -3.35 -2.81 -13.34
N HIS A 655 -2.50 -2.91 -12.33
CA HIS A 655 -1.40 -3.85 -12.23
C HIS A 655 -1.72 -4.94 -11.21
N PRO A 656 -1.03 -6.10 -11.27
CA PRO A 656 -1.19 -7.17 -10.30
C PRO A 656 -0.97 -6.66 -8.88
N ALA A 657 -1.86 -7.05 -7.98
CA ALA A 657 -1.83 -6.62 -6.60
C ALA A 657 -0.76 -7.35 -5.79
N PHE A 658 -0.26 -6.68 -4.75
CA PHE A 658 0.60 -7.28 -3.75
C PHE A 658 -0.05 -7.23 -2.36
N TYR A 659 0.32 -8.17 -1.51
CA TYR A 659 -0.10 -8.23 -0.12
C TYR A 659 0.49 -7.06 0.67
N LEU A 660 -0.34 -6.31 1.39
CA LEU A 660 0.16 -5.26 2.29
C LEU A 660 0.90 -5.93 3.46
N PRO A 661 2.23 -5.73 3.61
CA PRO A 661 2.97 -6.33 4.71
C PRO A 661 2.51 -5.83 6.08
N ALA A 662 3.06 -6.41 7.14
CA ALA A 662 2.82 -6.02 8.53
C ALA A 662 1.42 -6.33 9.09
N GLN A 663 0.59 -7.06 8.39
CA GLN A 663 -0.70 -7.52 8.88
C GLN A 663 -0.56 -8.77 9.75
N GLU A 664 -1.38 -8.86 10.80
CA GLU A 664 -1.50 -10.11 11.57
C GLU A 664 -2.07 -11.22 10.69
N LEU A 665 -1.44 -12.40 10.69
CA LEU A 665 -1.93 -13.56 9.94
C LEU A 665 -3.19 -14.17 10.57
N ASP A 666 -3.30 -14.09 11.88
CA ASP A 666 -4.40 -14.69 12.65
C ASP A 666 -5.67 -13.83 12.68
N ALA A 667 -5.60 -12.56 12.25
CA ALA A 667 -6.72 -11.65 12.24
C ALA A 667 -7.32 -11.47 10.85
N GLY A 668 -8.63 -11.24 10.79
CA GLY A 668 -9.35 -10.86 9.57
C GLY A 668 -9.34 -9.34 9.40
N ASN A 669 -8.67 -8.83 8.37
CA ASN A 669 -8.51 -7.41 8.12
C ASN A 669 -9.37 -6.95 6.96
N SER A 670 -10.09 -5.85 7.11
CA SER A 670 -10.97 -5.33 6.06
C SER A 670 -11.09 -3.81 6.08
N ARG A 671 -11.52 -3.28 4.94
CA ARG A 671 -11.80 -1.88 4.70
C ARG A 671 -10.63 -0.98 5.09
N GLY A 672 -9.52 -1.12 4.37
CA GLY A 672 -8.37 -0.24 4.54
C GLY A 672 -8.68 1.17 4.03
N PHE A 673 -8.47 2.18 4.86
CA PHE A 673 -8.47 3.58 4.43
C PHE A 673 -7.03 4.06 4.35
N TRP A 674 -6.55 4.30 3.14
CA TRP A 674 -5.23 4.89 2.95
C TRP A 674 -5.35 6.40 2.94
N VAL A 675 -4.79 7.03 3.95
CA VAL A 675 -4.85 8.47 4.14
C VAL A 675 -3.45 9.03 4.37
N LEU A 676 -3.28 10.33 4.13
CA LEU A 676 -2.04 11.00 4.46
C LEU A 676 -1.86 11.03 5.99
N ASP A 677 -0.61 10.99 6.45
CA ASP A 677 -0.36 11.23 7.87
C ASP A 677 -0.80 12.65 8.23
N PRO A 678 -1.31 12.86 9.45
CA PRO A 678 -1.65 14.19 9.91
C PRO A 678 -0.47 15.13 9.71
N CYS A 679 -0.70 16.25 9.04
CA CYS A 679 0.35 17.20 8.79
C CYS A 679 0.86 17.82 10.10
N LYS A 680 2.15 18.09 10.16
CA LYS A 680 2.82 18.71 11.31
C LYS A 680 2.64 20.22 11.29
N THR A 681 2.38 20.80 12.47
CA THR A 681 2.27 22.25 12.65
C THR A 681 3.64 22.94 12.56
N ASP A 682 3.62 24.25 12.33
CA ASP A 682 4.83 25.07 12.26
C ASP A 682 5.69 24.91 13.52
N GLY A 683 7.01 24.90 13.32
CA GLY A 683 7.98 24.64 14.38
C GLY A 683 8.21 23.16 14.71
N THR A 684 7.43 22.25 14.18
CA THR A 684 7.63 20.79 14.39
C THR A 684 8.69 20.26 13.43
N SER A 685 9.59 19.39 13.93
CA SER A 685 10.62 18.76 13.12
C SER A 685 10.02 17.99 11.94
N CYS A 686 10.59 18.17 10.76
CA CYS A 686 10.16 17.53 9.52
C CYS A 686 11.34 16.99 8.73
N ALA A 687 11.06 16.12 7.76
CA ALA A 687 12.03 15.62 6.80
C ALA A 687 11.76 16.13 5.37
N SER A 688 10.51 16.52 5.09
CA SER A 688 10.06 17.00 3.77
C SER A 688 8.81 17.88 3.91
N GLY A 689 8.52 18.68 2.91
CA GLY A 689 7.42 19.64 2.94
C GLY A 689 6.02 19.00 2.99
N ASP A 690 5.86 17.80 2.44
CA ASP A 690 4.62 17.03 2.48
C ASP A 690 4.19 16.64 3.91
N GLN A 691 5.13 16.62 4.87
CA GLN A 691 4.82 16.41 6.28
C GLN A 691 4.23 17.64 6.97
N CYS A 692 4.29 18.82 6.36
CA CYS A 692 3.93 20.09 6.98
C CYS A 692 2.56 20.58 6.52
N CYS A 693 1.72 21.08 7.45
CA CYS A 693 0.39 21.60 7.13
C CYS A 693 0.43 22.77 6.12
N ASN A 694 1.49 23.56 6.15
CA ASN A 694 1.70 24.65 5.21
C ASN A 694 2.53 24.24 3.98
N GLY A 695 3.00 23.00 3.92
CA GLY A 695 3.73 22.45 2.77
C GLY A 695 5.23 22.85 2.68
N TYR A 696 5.78 23.45 3.75
CA TYR A 696 7.17 23.89 3.78
C TYR A 696 7.94 23.26 4.93
N CYS A 697 9.07 22.61 4.62
CA CYS A 697 10.01 22.04 5.57
C CYS A 697 11.33 22.78 5.41
N GLN A 698 11.63 23.72 6.31
CA GLN A 698 12.70 24.69 6.18
C GLN A 698 13.73 24.53 7.31
N PRO A 699 14.97 24.97 7.14
CA PRO A 699 15.94 25.01 8.22
C PRO A 699 15.40 25.77 9.44
N ASP A 700 15.57 25.19 10.63
CA ASP A 700 15.21 25.83 11.89
C ASP A 700 16.04 27.11 12.07
N PRO A 701 15.43 28.28 12.25
CA PRO A 701 16.15 29.53 12.47
C PRO A 701 17.12 29.50 13.67
N THR A 702 16.83 28.63 14.64
CA THR A 702 17.64 28.49 15.88
C THR A 702 18.67 27.35 15.79
N MET A 703 18.39 26.34 14.97
CA MET A 703 19.24 25.16 14.75
C MET A 703 19.30 24.82 13.25
N PRO A 704 20.11 25.52 12.44
CA PRO A 704 20.08 25.40 10.98
C PRO A 704 20.39 23.98 10.43
N ALA A 705 20.92 23.08 11.25
CA ALA A 705 21.15 21.68 10.89
C ALA A 705 19.88 20.81 11.01
N SER A 706 18.82 21.31 11.61
CA SER A 706 17.51 20.64 11.71
C SER A 706 16.49 21.33 10.81
N LEU A 707 15.52 20.56 10.31
CA LEU A 707 14.40 21.08 9.51
C LEU A 707 13.13 21.11 10.36
N VAL A 708 12.36 22.18 10.20
CA VAL A 708 11.06 22.37 10.87
C VAL A 708 10.02 22.85 9.87
N CYS A 709 8.75 22.50 10.14
CA CYS A 709 7.63 23.01 9.38
C CYS A 709 7.50 24.53 9.53
N SER A 710 7.21 25.23 8.43
CA SER A 710 7.12 26.70 8.37
C SER A 710 5.91 27.12 7.54
N ASN A 711 5.34 28.27 7.88
CA ASN A 711 4.27 28.91 7.10
C ASN A 711 4.81 29.84 6.00
N THR A 712 6.12 30.03 5.92
CA THR A 712 6.77 30.89 4.92
C THR A 712 8.01 30.20 4.38
N ALA A 713 8.21 30.28 3.06
CA ALA A 713 9.44 29.87 2.42
C ALA A 713 10.01 31.04 1.60
N MET A 714 11.35 31.16 1.55
CA MET A 714 12.00 32.07 0.59
C MET A 714 11.92 31.51 -0.84
N CYS A 715 11.93 30.19 -0.98
CA CYS A 715 11.62 29.42 -2.18
C CYS A 715 11.29 27.98 -1.73
N SER A 716 10.67 27.20 -2.60
CA SER A 716 10.23 25.84 -2.30
C SER A 716 11.26 24.81 -2.77
N ASN A 717 11.69 23.93 -1.90
CA ASN A 717 12.51 22.77 -2.26
C ASN A 717 11.68 21.70 -2.97
N VAL A 718 12.30 20.63 -3.47
CA VAL A 718 11.57 19.47 -4.01
C VAL A 718 10.64 18.92 -2.93
N GLN A 719 9.38 18.65 -3.32
CA GLN A 719 8.27 18.24 -2.46
C GLN A 719 7.72 19.34 -1.53
N GLU A 720 8.11 20.58 -1.70
CA GLU A 720 7.47 21.73 -1.04
C GLU A 720 6.45 22.38 -1.96
N LYS A 721 5.47 23.03 -1.36
CA LYS A 721 4.35 23.67 -2.04
C LYS A 721 4.81 24.78 -2.98
N CYS A 722 4.25 24.80 -4.20
CA CYS A 722 4.48 25.85 -5.20
C CYS A 722 3.17 26.21 -5.92
N THR A 723 3.14 27.38 -6.52
CA THR A 723 2.06 27.82 -7.41
C THR A 723 2.55 27.88 -8.85
N THR A 724 3.83 28.21 -9.01
CA THR A 724 4.50 28.28 -10.32
C THR A 724 5.90 27.65 -10.22
N PRO A 725 6.51 27.26 -11.35
CA PRO A 725 7.90 26.78 -11.33
C PRO A 725 8.92 27.79 -10.76
N ALA A 726 8.59 29.08 -10.81
CA ALA A 726 9.44 30.14 -10.26
C ALA A 726 9.50 30.14 -8.74
N ASP A 727 8.56 29.50 -8.07
CA ASP A 727 8.54 29.36 -6.61
C ASP A 727 9.57 28.32 -6.13
N CYS A 728 10.04 27.45 -7.01
CA CYS A 728 11.00 26.40 -6.64
C CYS A 728 12.41 26.95 -6.51
N CYS A 729 13.12 26.54 -5.44
CA CYS A 729 14.51 26.95 -5.17
C CYS A 729 15.45 26.55 -6.30
N ASP A 730 15.21 25.41 -6.92
CA ASP A 730 15.86 25.03 -8.18
C ASP A 730 14.93 25.41 -9.32
N THR A 731 15.35 26.42 -10.10
CA THR A 731 14.57 26.94 -11.23
C THR A 731 14.44 25.95 -12.39
N THR A 732 15.10 24.79 -12.33
CA THR A 732 14.92 23.70 -13.28
C THR A 732 13.76 22.78 -12.87
N ASN A 733 13.27 22.89 -11.65
CA ASN A 733 12.11 22.13 -11.19
C ASN A 733 10.81 22.69 -11.76
N THR A 734 9.84 21.82 -11.94
CA THR A 734 8.47 22.17 -12.32
C THR A 734 7.58 22.21 -11.10
N CYS A 735 6.56 23.07 -11.12
CA CYS A 735 5.49 23.03 -10.14
C CYS A 735 4.44 22.05 -10.64
N THR A 736 4.47 20.81 -10.13
CA THR A 736 3.57 19.73 -10.54
C THR A 736 2.63 19.39 -9.40
N ASN A 737 1.32 19.45 -9.62
CA ASN A 737 0.29 19.21 -8.61
C ASN A 737 0.46 20.08 -7.35
N GLY A 738 0.94 21.32 -7.52
CA GLY A 738 1.12 22.24 -6.42
C GLY A 738 2.39 22.01 -5.58
N PHE A 739 3.30 21.15 -6.02
CA PHE A 739 4.57 20.87 -5.34
C PHE A 739 5.74 20.96 -6.32
N CYS A 740 6.89 21.47 -5.83
CA CYS A 740 8.12 21.46 -6.60
C CYS A 740 8.58 20.03 -6.84
N ALA A 741 8.55 19.62 -8.09
CA ALA A 741 9.05 18.34 -8.54
C ALA A 741 10.31 18.56 -9.36
N GLY A 742 11.33 17.74 -9.15
CA GLY A 742 12.41 17.59 -10.11
C GLY A 742 11.79 17.29 -11.48
N ILE A 743 12.39 17.76 -12.56
CA ILE A 743 11.89 17.54 -13.91
C ILE A 743 11.47 16.07 -14.02
N PRO A 744 10.20 15.74 -14.34
CA PRO A 744 9.86 14.38 -14.68
C PRO A 744 10.75 14.02 -15.86
N ILE A 745 11.65 13.10 -15.65
CA ILE A 745 12.46 12.56 -16.74
C ILE A 745 11.47 11.87 -17.67
N GLN A 746 11.18 12.53 -18.80
CA GLN A 746 10.31 11.98 -19.87
C GLN A 746 10.92 10.73 -20.45
#